data_260e35876a3d67e8fc2de5ad36403940
#
_entry.id   260e35876a3d67e8fc2de5ad36403940
#
_cell.length_a   1.000
_cell.length_b   1.000
_cell.length_c   1.000
_cell.angle_alpha   90.00
_cell.angle_beta   90.00
_cell.angle_gamma   90.00
#
_symmetry.space_group_name_H-M   'P 1'
#
loop_
_entity.id
_entity.type
_entity.pdbx_description
1 polymer ?
#
loop_
_entity_poly.entity_id
_entity_poly.type
_entity_poly.pdbx_seq_one_letter_code
_entity_poly.pdbx_strand_id
1 'polypeptide(L)'
;MEPLIIRGRTVTSVDIDLIRILINKYHRYGRTFISRKLSEHWGWVQVNGRLKDRACRDILTALERRKIIELPSSMQRSTKANRIQDSSQALISVENTLIEGTVNQFKPFRIKMVSHTPLEIQWNQLMKSYHYLGYSVLVGTYLKYLVFSNERIVAATGWSSAVWKLAARDDAIGWTVEQRNQYLHRVANNTRFLIFPWVRIKNFASHILSQTIRVLNVDWLKVYGYRLWLLETFVDSERFMGSSYKAANWIHVGQTKGFRKQGNSFKFHNQPKEVYLYPLCREFRKKIGCEAGDLPSLDHRYFLSLQQPAQKGGKRMILQHADWDRQVLPPLELNEADIDAITDEFKDFHTLFHDAFKRIEQIELSQCYLQGLMSPIERKSMEPIAINLMNTQRVRSLQHFVSSGVWRTDQLARSHKEETAKTVADPLGVLSVDSSEFPKKGKDSVGVARQYCGRLGKTENCQSGVFIGYSSPKGYVLLDRQLFLPKVWFTEEYQDRRSKCKIPDDATFKTKPQLAVEMVNKIYESDLFPAKWITCDTIFGNSPDFIDNLPEELLYFAEVPCNTHVWRNRPKTRVPAYSGKGRRPTKTKLKDGEPKLEELKKIAKDPSLSWETVILDEGAKGPVVAKIARLRVVESRDGLPDKECWFFLRSCPDTGETKYFLSNASVDTPIDEMTRVCILRWPIEQCFKEGKNKIGMGDYEHRSWEAWNRHMTFVFIAQLFLLRLRHKFKKKHLL
;
A
#
# COMPACT_ATOMS: atom_id res chain seq x y z
N MET A 1 -14.65 -41.50 -47.06
CA MET A 1 -14.72 -41.95 -45.64
C MET A 1 -15.98 -41.33 -45.07
N GLU A 2 -16.88 -42.15 -44.52
CA GLU A 2 -18.08 -41.61 -43.90
C GLU A 2 -17.73 -40.65 -42.78
N PRO A 3 -18.46 -39.53 -42.61
CA PRO A 3 -18.17 -38.55 -41.59
C PRO A 3 -18.33 -39.14 -40.17
N LEU A 4 -17.27 -39.06 -39.36
CA LEU A 4 -17.24 -39.60 -38.02
C LEU A 4 -17.80 -38.58 -37.01
N ILE A 5 -18.87 -38.88 -36.29
CA ILE A 5 -19.41 -38.05 -35.25
C ILE A 5 -18.76 -38.44 -33.92
N ILE A 6 -17.94 -37.55 -33.33
CA ILE A 6 -17.26 -37.77 -32.03
C ILE A 6 -17.52 -36.56 -31.15
N ARG A 7 -18.05 -36.77 -29.94
CA ARG A 7 -18.37 -35.69 -28.98
C ARG A 7 -19.31 -34.61 -29.52
N GLY A 8 -20.26 -35.01 -30.44
CA GLY A 8 -21.22 -34.13 -31.07
C GLY A 8 -20.64 -33.24 -32.17
N ARG A 9 -19.40 -33.51 -32.62
CA ARG A 9 -18.79 -32.86 -33.80
C ARG A 9 -18.57 -33.87 -34.90
N THR A 10 -18.98 -33.50 -36.09
CA THR A 10 -18.67 -34.24 -37.32
C THR A 10 -17.23 -33.96 -37.71
N VAL A 11 -16.41 -35.00 -37.81
CA VAL A 11 -15.00 -34.94 -38.23
C VAL A 11 -14.93 -35.41 -39.69
N THR A 12 -14.55 -34.47 -40.54
CA THR A 12 -14.45 -34.69 -42.00
C THR A 12 -13.04 -35.12 -42.41
N SER A 13 -12.83 -35.51 -43.67
CA SER A 13 -11.49 -35.78 -44.22
C SER A 13 -10.57 -34.56 -44.10
N VAL A 14 -11.10 -33.36 -44.34
CA VAL A 14 -10.37 -32.10 -44.22
C VAL A 14 -9.91 -31.87 -42.78
N ASP A 15 -10.75 -32.19 -41.78
CA ASP A 15 -10.38 -32.12 -40.35
C ASP A 15 -9.25 -33.11 -40.03
N ILE A 16 -9.26 -34.31 -40.61
CA ILE A 16 -8.22 -35.33 -40.40
C ILE A 16 -6.88 -34.85 -40.98
N ASP A 17 -6.87 -34.24 -42.15
CA ASP A 17 -5.64 -33.70 -42.74
C ASP A 17 -5.09 -32.54 -41.96
N LEU A 18 -5.95 -31.63 -41.47
CA LEU A 18 -5.55 -30.59 -40.52
C LEU A 18 -4.93 -31.18 -39.25
N ILE A 19 -5.55 -32.22 -38.66
CA ILE A 19 -5.04 -32.89 -37.46
C ILE A 19 -3.66 -33.47 -37.76
N ARG A 20 -3.42 -34.10 -38.88
CA ARG A 20 -2.13 -34.63 -39.30
C ARG A 20 -1.06 -33.54 -39.41
N ILE A 21 -1.41 -32.40 -40.00
CA ILE A 21 -0.53 -31.23 -40.08
C ILE A 21 -0.15 -30.73 -38.67
N LEU A 22 -1.14 -30.60 -37.79
CA LEU A 22 -0.90 -30.17 -36.42
C LEU A 22 -0.06 -31.17 -35.60
N ILE A 23 -0.26 -32.47 -35.85
CA ILE A 23 0.57 -33.51 -35.22
C ILE A 23 2.02 -33.37 -35.68
N ASN A 24 2.26 -33.30 -36.99
CA ASN A 24 3.62 -33.16 -37.53
C ASN A 24 4.31 -31.90 -37.02
N LYS A 25 3.62 -30.78 -37.07
CA LYS A 25 4.16 -29.46 -36.64
C LYS A 25 4.48 -29.40 -35.17
N TYR A 26 3.65 -30.02 -34.32
CA TYR A 26 3.73 -29.88 -32.84
C TYR A 26 4.01 -31.19 -32.14
N HIS A 27 4.54 -32.20 -32.80
CA HIS A 27 4.79 -33.52 -32.27
C HIS A 27 5.56 -33.50 -30.94
N ARG A 28 6.66 -32.74 -30.88
CA ARG A 28 7.51 -32.57 -29.68
C ARG A 28 6.86 -31.94 -28.48
N TYR A 29 5.73 -31.22 -28.65
CA TYR A 29 5.02 -30.53 -27.57
C TYR A 29 3.94 -31.41 -26.91
N GLY A 30 3.69 -32.61 -27.42
CA GLY A 30 2.83 -33.62 -26.85
C GLY A 30 1.32 -33.39 -27.10
N ARG A 31 0.54 -34.43 -26.75
CA ARG A 31 -0.91 -34.54 -27.05
C ARG A 31 -1.75 -33.37 -26.54
N THR A 32 -1.44 -32.83 -25.36
CA THR A 32 -2.17 -31.72 -24.75
C THR A 32 -2.00 -30.43 -25.53
N PHE A 33 -0.80 -30.14 -26.02
CA PHE A 33 -0.54 -28.95 -26.83
C PHE A 33 -1.24 -29.05 -28.18
N ILE A 34 -1.18 -30.23 -28.83
CA ILE A 34 -1.86 -30.50 -30.11
C ILE A 34 -3.37 -30.32 -29.96
N SER A 35 -3.98 -30.86 -28.89
CA SER A 35 -5.44 -30.71 -28.65
C SER A 35 -5.86 -29.25 -28.43
N ARG A 36 -5.00 -28.45 -27.79
CA ARG A 36 -5.24 -27.00 -27.62
C ARG A 36 -5.19 -26.27 -28.96
N LYS A 37 -4.16 -26.53 -29.79
CA LYS A 37 -4.04 -25.94 -31.13
C LYS A 37 -5.18 -26.34 -32.08
N LEU A 38 -5.65 -27.56 -31.96
CA LEU A 38 -6.83 -28.04 -32.68
C LEU A 38 -8.11 -27.29 -32.24
N SER A 39 -8.28 -27.08 -30.92
CA SER A 39 -9.41 -26.33 -30.38
C SER A 39 -9.38 -24.84 -30.78
N GLU A 40 -8.20 -24.21 -30.81
CA GLU A 40 -7.99 -22.87 -31.34
C GLU A 40 -8.38 -22.76 -32.80
N HIS A 41 -7.90 -23.68 -33.64
CA HIS A 41 -8.15 -23.68 -35.08
C HIS A 41 -9.62 -23.89 -35.44
N TRP A 42 -10.30 -24.72 -34.66
CA TRP A 42 -11.73 -24.96 -34.84
C TRP A 42 -12.61 -23.89 -34.19
N GLY A 43 -12.05 -22.88 -33.50
CA GLY A 43 -12.81 -21.91 -32.71
C GLY A 43 -13.70 -22.59 -31.65
N TRP A 44 -13.34 -23.81 -31.23
CA TRP A 44 -14.19 -24.61 -30.36
C TRP A 44 -14.01 -24.29 -28.91
N VAL A 45 -14.86 -23.39 -28.42
CA VAL A 45 -14.82 -22.86 -27.05
C VAL A 45 -16.04 -23.29 -26.24
N GLN A 46 -15.88 -23.28 -24.93
CA GLN A 46 -16.96 -23.44 -23.96
C GLN A 46 -17.75 -22.12 -23.85
N VAL A 47 -18.90 -22.16 -23.21
CA VAL A 47 -19.74 -20.96 -22.96
C VAL A 47 -18.97 -19.86 -22.20
N ASN A 48 -17.95 -20.24 -21.42
CA ASN A 48 -17.09 -19.33 -20.66
C ASN A 48 -15.84 -18.85 -21.45
N GLY A 49 -15.80 -19.02 -22.78
CA GLY A 49 -14.70 -18.64 -23.65
C GLY A 49 -13.46 -19.55 -23.61
N ARG A 50 -13.45 -20.61 -22.77
CA ARG A 50 -12.31 -21.53 -22.73
C ARG A 50 -12.32 -22.51 -23.90
N LEU A 51 -11.13 -22.83 -24.36
CA LEU A 51 -10.95 -23.86 -25.39
C LEU A 51 -11.48 -25.22 -24.90
N LYS A 52 -12.16 -25.95 -25.78
CA LYS A 52 -12.62 -27.32 -25.54
C LYS A 52 -11.51 -28.35 -25.83
N ASP A 53 -10.29 -28.07 -25.38
CA ASP A 53 -9.10 -28.88 -25.62
C ASP A 53 -9.23 -30.32 -25.12
N ARG A 54 -10.04 -30.55 -24.08
CA ARG A 54 -10.33 -31.91 -23.59
C ARG A 54 -11.20 -32.69 -24.58
N ALA A 55 -12.23 -32.05 -25.16
CA ALA A 55 -13.04 -32.67 -26.19
C ALA A 55 -12.21 -32.97 -27.46
N CYS A 56 -11.32 -32.03 -27.84
CA CYS A 56 -10.36 -32.27 -28.93
C CYS A 56 -9.45 -33.46 -28.63
N ARG A 57 -8.98 -33.60 -27.38
CA ARG A 57 -8.15 -34.74 -26.97
C ARG A 57 -8.89 -36.07 -27.06
N ASP A 58 -10.19 -36.08 -26.70
CA ASP A 58 -11.02 -37.26 -26.84
C ASP A 58 -11.19 -37.64 -28.34
N ILE A 59 -11.33 -36.66 -29.23
CA ILE A 59 -11.37 -36.87 -30.68
C ILE A 59 -10.05 -37.46 -31.19
N LEU A 60 -8.91 -36.83 -30.83
CA LEU A 60 -7.58 -37.30 -31.19
C LEU A 60 -7.36 -38.75 -30.73
N THR A 61 -7.74 -39.09 -29.51
CA THR A 61 -7.61 -40.45 -28.97
C THR A 61 -8.54 -41.44 -29.68
N ALA A 62 -9.74 -41.02 -30.07
CA ALA A 62 -10.68 -41.87 -30.81
C ALA A 62 -10.20 -42.16 -32.24
N LEU A 63 -9.56 -41.17 -32.88
CA LEU A 63 -8.95 -41.36 -34.21
C LEU A 63 -7.70 -42.25 -34.16
N GLU A 64 -6.86 -42.11 -33.13
CA GLU A 64 -5.70 -43.00 -32.88
C GLU A 64 -6.14 -44.45 -32.66
N ARG A 65 -7.16 -44.70 -31.82
CA ARG A 65 -7.72 -46.03 -31.63
C ARG A 65 -8.23 -46.69 -32.91
N ARG A 66 -8.67 -45.89 -33.85
CA ARG A 66 -9.11 -46.33 -35.19
C ARG A 66 -7.98 -46.42 -36.19
N LYS A 67 -6.72 -46.17 -35.77
CA LYS A 67 -5.51 -46.19 -36.60
C LYS A 67 -5.59 -45.17 -37.79
N ILE A 68 -6.35 -44.08 -37.64
CA ILE A 68 -6.50 -43.02 -38.67
C ILE A 68 -5.35 -42.00 -38.58
N ILE A 69 -4.87 -41.79 -37.34
CA ILE A 69 -3.74 -40.88 -37.01
C ILE A 69 -2.82 -41.57 -36.00
N GLU A 70 -1.55 -41.11 -35.93
CA GLU A 70 -0.60 -41.52 -34.94
C GLU A 70 -0.22 -40.31 -34.06
N LEU A 71 -0.43 -40.42 -32.71
CA LEU A 71 -0.16 -39.37 -31.78
C LEU A 71 1.20 -39.55 -31.14
N PRO A 72 1.87 -38.48 -30.67
CA PRO A 72 3.07 -38.58 -29.85
C PRO A 72 2.86 -39.48 -28.65
N SER A 73 3.90 -40.13 -28.18
CA SER A 73 3.86 -40.92 -26.94
C SER A 73 3.33 -40.09 -25.77
N SER A 74 2.49 -40.69 -24.92
CA SER A 74 1.95 -39.99 -23.76
C SER A 74 3.06 -39.55 -22.82
N MET A 75 3.23 -38.26 -22.60
CA MET A 75 4.17 -37.74 -21.58
C MET A 75 3.66 -37.92 -20.15
N GLN A 76 2.45 -38.43 -19.97
CA GLN A 76 1.93 -38.79 -18.64
C GLN A 76 2.37 -40.21 -18.30
N ARG A 77 3.31 -40.34 -17.35
CA ARG A 77 3.46 -41.57 -16.57
C ARG A 77 2.12 -41.87 -15.89
N SER A 78 1.61 -43.08 -16.05
CA SER A 78 0.34 -43.51 -15.54
C SER A 78 0.27 -43.27 -14.00
N THR A 79 -0.77 -42.58 -13.54
CA THR A 79 -1.04 -42.28 -12.11
C THR A 79 -1.49 -43.53 -11.31
N LYS A 80 -1.13 -44.73 -11.69
CA LYS A 80 -1.43 -45.95 -10.94
C LYS A 80 -0.29 -46.48 -10.05
N ALA A 81 0.75 -45.69 -9.83
CA ALA A 81 1.84 -46.06 -8.93
C ALA A 81 2.49 -44.83 -8.27
N ASN A 82 1.74 -44.02 -7.53
CA ASN A 82 2.34 -43.23 -6.49
C ASN A 82 2.28 -43.97 -5.15
N ARG A 83 2.92 -45.13 -5.10
CA ARG A 83 3.66 -45.55 -3.91
C ARG A 83 4.80 -44.58 -3.76
N ILE A 84 4.83 -43.92 -2.62
CA ILE A 84 5.90 -43.07 -2.14
C ILE A 84 7.20 -43.84 -2.34
N GLN A 85 7.95 -43.56 -3.41
CA GLN A 85 9.36 -43.85 -3.44
C GLN A 85 10.04 -42.77 -2.62
N ASP A 86 10.71 -43.17 -1.57
CA ASP A 86 11.71 -42.40 -0.83
C ASP A 86 12.73 -41.80 -1.81
N SER A 87 12.43 -40.62 -2.30
CA SER A 87 13.44 -39.80 -2.93
C SER A 87 14.02 -38.92 -1.83
N SER A 88 15.20 -39.26 -1.41
CA SER A 88 16.10 -38.50 -0.54
C SER A 88 16.56 -37.18 -1.16
N GLN A 89 15.64 -36.34 -1.62
CA GLN A 89 15.91 -34.95 -1.90
C GLN A 89 15.66 -34.17 -0.60
N ALA A 90 16.65 -33.39 -0.19
CA ALA A 90 16.70 -32.66 1.06
C ALA A 90 15.40 -31.87 1.30
N LEU A 91 14.48 -32.45 2.05
CA LEU A 91 13.32 -31.75 2.61
C LEU A 91 13.87 -30.74 3.63
N ILE A 92 13.35 -29.52 3.60
CA ILE A 92 13.67 -28.52 4.63
C ILE A 92 13.30 -29.13 5.98
N SER A 93 14.24 -29.22 6.91
CA SER A 93 13.95 -29.72 8.26
C SER A 93 12.90 -28.81 8.90
N VAL A 94 11.82 -29.41 9.42
CA VAL A 94 10.76 -28.65 10.09
C VAL A 94 11.15 -28.52 11.55
N GLU A 95 11.66 -27.35 11.90
CA GLU A 95 11.97 -27.00 13.29
C GLU A 95 10.66 -26.71 14.04
N ASN A 96 10.34 -27.49 15.10
CA ASN A 96 9.09 -27.42 15.87
C ASN A 96 9.29 -26.75 17.24
N THR A 97 10.39 -26.06 17.50
CA THR A 97 10.55 -25.24 18.70
C THR A 97 9.47 -24.17 18.74
N LEU A 98 8.91 -23.94 19.94
CA LEU A 98 7.81 -22.99 20.12
C LEU A 98 8.22 -21.58 19.67
N ILE A 99 7.36 -20.94 18.91
CA ILE A 99 7.42 -19.54 18.51
C ILE A 99 6.26 -18.82 19.18
N GLU A 100 6.54 -17.92 20.11
CA GLU A 100 5.53 -17.16 20.85
C GLU A 100 5.85 -15.66 20.83
N GLY A 101 4.80 -14.81 20.63
CA GLY A 101 4.96 -13.36 20.61
C GLY A 101 3.98 -12.62 19.71
N THR A 102 4.42 -11.51 19.14
CA THR A 102 3.62 -10.65 18.27
C THR A 102 4.08 -10.74 16.81
N VAL A 103 3.17 -10.45 15.87
CA VAL A 103 3.46 -10.45 14.43
C VAL A 103 4.69 -9.61 14.07
N ASN A 104 4.92 -8.49 14.76
CA ASN A 104 6.02 -7.58 14.43
C ASN A 104 7.40 -8.13 14.78
N GLN A 105 7.49 -9.03 15.75
CA GLN A 105 8.76 -9.65 16.16
C GLN A 105 9.29 -10.66 15.14
N PHE A 106 8.37 -11.25 14.34
CA PHE A 106 8.68 -12.34 13.41
C PHE A 106 8.62 -11.93 11.93
N LYS A 107 8.37 -10.66 11.63
CA LYS A 107 8.46 -10.11 10.27
C LYS A 107 9.92 -10.02 9.81
N PRO A 108 10.18 -10.14 8.49
CA PRO A 108 9.22 -10.31 7.40
C PRO A 108 8.75 -11.75 7.22
N PHE A 109 7.48 -11.95 6.84
CA PHE A 109 6.98 -13.26 6.43
C PHE A 109 7.10 -13.41 4.90
N ARG A 110 7.75 -14.46 4.47
CA ARG A 110 7.91 -14.81 3.06
C ARG A 110 6.86 -15.85 2.66
N ILE A 111 5.96 -15.48 1.75
CA ILE A 111 4.92 -16.38 1.21
C ILE A 111 5.45 -16.93 -0.11
N LYS A 112 5.64 -18.25 -0.18
CA LYS A 112 6.19 -18.93 -1.35
C LYS A 112 5.16 -19.86 -1.96
N MET A 113 4.84 -19.65 -3.23
CA MET A 113 4.05 -20.60 -4.00
C MET A 113 4.88 -21.88 -4.23
N VAL A 114 4.31 -23.02 -3.88
CA VAL A 114 5.00 -24.32 -3.96
C VAL A 114 4.32 -25.32 -4.91
N SER A 115 3.20 -24.95 -5.52
CA SER A 115 2.54 -25.77 -6.54
C SER A 115 3.49 -26.05 -7.70
N HIS A 116 3.55 -27.31 -8.12
CA HIS A 116 4.38 -27.78 -9.22
C HIS A 116 5.91 -27.61 -8.99
N THR A 117 6.32 -27.52 -7.72
CA THR A 117 7.74 -27.49 -7.29
C THR A 117 8.05 -28.68 -6.39
N PRO A 118 9.32 -29.03 -6.14
CA PRO A 118 9.69 -30.08 -5.19
C PRO A 118 9.12 -29.85 -3.77
N LEU A 119 8.98 -28.61 -3.34
CA LEU A 119 8.39 -28.25 -2.03
C LEU A 119 6.88 -28.56 -1.92
N GLU A 120 6.20 -28.87 -3.00
CA GLU A 120 4.81 -29.33 -2.94
C GLU A 120 4.66 -30.65 -2.19
N ILE A 121 5.68 -31.54 -2.29
CA ILE A 121 5.70 -32.80 -1.54
C ILE A 121 5.71 -32.51 -0.04
N GLN A 122 6.56 -31.59 0.40
CA GLN A 122 6.62 -31.16 1.81
C GLN A 122 5.30 -30.55 2.27
N TRP A 123 4.69 -29.69 1.46
CA TRP A 123 3.36 -29.13 1.77
C TRP A 123 2.33 -30.24 1.98
N ASN A 124 2.31 -31.27 1.10
CA ASN A 124 1.39 -32.41 1.21
C ASN A 124 1.62 -33.21 2.50
N GLN A 125 2.87 -33.44 2.88
CA GLN A 125 3.23 -34.15 4.12
C GLN A 125 2.80 -33.36 5.34
N LEU A 126 3.07 -32.06 5.37
CA LEU A 126 2.67 -31.16 6.47
C LEU A 126 1.16 -31.10 6.64
N MET A 127 0.40 -31.02 5.54
CA MET A 127 -1.07 -31.10 5.59
C MET A 127 -1.56 -32.45 6.10
N LYS A 128 -0.92 -33.54 5.70
CA LYS A 128 -1.27 -34.88 6.19
C LYS A 128 -1.06 -35.01 7.70
N SER A 129 0.03 -34.45 8.22
CA SER A 129 0.41 -34.61 9.63
C SER A 129 -0.30 -33.64 10.58
N TYR A 130 -0.61 -32.41 10.15
CA TYR A 130 -1.02 -31.35 11.08
C TYR A 130 -2.40 -30.74 10.79
N HIS A 131 -2.98 -30.95 9.60
CA HIS A 131 -4.30 -30.39 9.31
C HIS A 131 -5.39 -31.37 9.70
N TYR A 132 -6.45 -30.90 10.40
CA TYR A 132 -7.54 -31.74 10.92
C TYR A 132 -8.31 -32.56 9.86
N LEU A 133 -8.35 -32.08 8.60
CA LEU A 133 -8.91 -32.83 7.47
C LEU A 133 -7.88 -33.73 6.77
N GLY A 134 -6.64 -33.74 7.25
CA GLY A 134 -5.54 -34.42 6.58
C GLY A 134 -5.27 -33.89 5.17
N TYR A 135 -4.51 -34.65 4.39
CA TYR A 135 -4.24 -34.35 2.99
C TYR A 135 -5.24 -35.04 2.07
N SER A 136 -5.78 -34.28 1.15
CA SER A 136 -6.50 -34.78 -0.03
C SER A 136 -6.08 -33.98 -1.26
N VAL A 137 -6.15 -34.60 -2.44
CA VAL A 137 -5.83 -33.90 -3.71
C VAL A 137 -6.81 -32.75 -3.91
N LEU A 138 -6.27 -31.54 -4.16
CA LEU A 138 -7.08 -30.38 -4.47
C LEU A 138 -7.69 -30.52 -5.85
N VAL A 139 -8.98 -30.23 -5.97
CA VAL A 139 -9.76 -30.46 -7.20
C VAL A 139 -9.71 -29.24 -8.10
N GLY A 140 -9.46 -29.46 -9.40
CA GLY A 140 -9.46 -28.42 -10.41
C GLY A 140 -8.16 -27.61 -10.44
N THR A 141 -8.27 -26.31 -10.73
CA THR A 141 -7.12 -25.38 -10.63
C THR A 141 -6.79 -25.13 -9.18
N TYR A 142 -5.49 -25.15 -8.79
CA TYR A 142 -5.11 -24.98 -7.40
C TYR A 142 -3.73 -24.30 -7.25
N LEU A 143 -3.57 -23.57 -6.14
CA LEU A 143 -2.28 -23.06 -5.70
C LEU A 143 -2.07 -23.39 -4.22
N LYS A 144 -0.83 -23.76 -3.88
CA LYS A 144 -0.37 -24.10 -2.54
C LYS A 144 0.75 -23.16 -2.13
N TYR A 145 0.73 -22.73 -0.88
CA TYR A 145 1.73 -21.81 -0.34
C TYR A 145 2.27 -22.32 0.98
N LEU A 146 3.58 -22.17 1.16
CA LEU A 146 4.26 -22.23 2.45
C LEU A 146 4.62 -20.81 2.88
N VAL A 147 4.48 -20.56 4.17
CA VAL A 147 4.82 -19.28 4.79
C VAL A 147 6.01 -19.47 5.70
N PHE A 148 7.03 -18.65 5.50
CA PHE A 148 8.28 -18.67 6.24
C PHE A 148 8.43 -17.41 7.09
N SER A 149 8.93 -17.58 8.32
CA SER A 149 9.53 -16.53 9.14
C SER A 149 11.02 -16.85 9.23
N ASN A 150 11.86 -15.99 8.64
CA ASN A 150 13.23 -16.34 8.30
C ASN A 150 13.23 -17.62 7.45
N GLU A 151 13.93 -18.69 7.84
CA GLU A 151 13.92 -19.97 7.10
C GLU A 151 12.96 -21.03 7.69
N ARG A 152 12.22 -20.69 8.75
CA ARG A 152 11.29 -21.60 9.42
C ARG A 152 9.90 -21.56 8.77
N ILE A 153 9.31 -22.73 8.57
CA ILE A 153 7.93 -22.86 8.07
C ILE A 153 6.96 -22.63 9.23
N VAL A 154 6.13 -21.59 9.12
CA VAL A 154 5.20 -21.16 10.18
C VAL A 154 3.72 -21.32 9.83
N ALA A 155 3.37 -21.40 8.55
CA ALA A 155 2.01 -21.62 8.11
C ALA A 155 1.98 -22.25 6.71
N ALA A 156 0.82 -22.82 6.33
CA ALA A 156 0.57 -23.33 5.00
C ALA A 156 -0.86 -23.06 4.56
N THR A 157 -1.06 -22.67 3.29
CA THR A 157 -2.39 -22.43 2.73
C THR A 157 -2.59 -23.16 1.41
N GLY A 158 -3.83 -23.57 1.14
CA GLY A 158 -4.21 -24.23 -0.11
C GLY A 158 -5.49 -23.65 -0.68
N TRP A 159 -5.45 -23.32 -1.96
CA TRP A 159 -6.53 -22.71 -2.72
C TRP A 159 -6.88 -23.58 -3.91
N SER A 160 -8.16 -23.78 -4.17
CA SER A 160 -8.62 -24.60 -5.30
C SER A 160 -9.83 -24.01 -5.99
N SER A 161 -10.29 -24.65 -7.08
CA SER A 161 -11.53 -24.27 -7.73
C SER A 161 -12.70 -24.27 -6.77
N ALA A 162 -13.63 -23.32 -6.96
CA ALA A 162 -14.86 -23.18 -6.18
C ALA A 162 -15.74 -24.42 -6.29
N VAL A 163 -16.57 -24.64 -5.29
CA VAL A 163 -17.59 -25.69 -5.31
C VAL A 163 -18.65 -25.38 -6.36
N TRP A 164 -19.04 -26.38 -7.16
CA TRP A 164 -19.95 -26.22 -8.30
C TRP A 164 -21.31 -25.59 -7.94
N LYS A 165 -21.94 -26.06 -6.87
CA LYS A 165 -23.25 -25.60 -6.38
C LYS A 165 -23.17 -25.32 -4.88
N LEU A 166 -23.50 -24.10 -4.48
CA LEU A 166 -23.49 -23.66 -3.09
C LEU A 166 -24.53 -22.56 -2.90
N ALA A 167 -25.69 -22.93 -2.32
CA ALA A 167 -26.84 -22.05 -2.19
C ALA A 167 -26.45 -20.70 -1.51
N ALA A 168 -25.87 -20.76 -0.32
CA ALA A 168 -25.49 -19.54 0.42
C ALA A 168 -24.59 -18.58 -0.37
N ARG A 169 -23.63 -19.08 -1.17
CA ARG A 169 -22.82 -18.25 -2.06
C ARG A 169 -23.63 -17.75 -3.24
N ASP A 170 -24.37 -18.64 -3.89
CA ASP A 170 -25.11 -18.33 -5.12
C ASP A 170 -26.19 -17.29 -4.85
N ASP A 171 -26.88 -17.39 -3.71
CA ASP A 171 -27.86 -16.42 -3.21
C ASP A 171 -27.18 -15.07 -2.87
N ALA A 172 -26.06 -15.12 -2.16
CA ALA A 172 -25.31 -13.91 -1.79
C ALA A 172 -24.74 -13.15 -3.01
N ILE A 173 -24.37 -13.84 -4.07
CA ILE A 173 -23.93 -13.22 -5.34
C ILE A 173 -25.15 -12.69 -6.12
N GLY A 174 -26.26 -13.41 -6.13
CA GLY A 174 -27.45 -13.10 -6.92
C GLY A 174 -27.34 -13.44 -8.41
N TRP A 175 -26.48 -14.37 -8.78
CA TRP A 175 -26.32 -14.79 -10.18
C TRP A 175 -27.28 -15.88 -10.63
N THR A 176 -27.56 -15.92 -11.93
CA THR A 176 -28.34 -17.01 -12.53
C THR A 176 -27.49 -18.28 -12.68
N VAL A 177 -28.12 -19.37 -13.07
CA VAL A 177 -27.43 -20.65 -13.37
C VAL A 177 -26.44 -20.46 -14.55
N GLU A 178 -26.84 -19.69 -15.55
CA GLU A 178 -26.03 -19.39 -16.73
C GLU A 178 -24.81 -18.54 -16.34
N GLN A 179 -25.02 -17.48 -15.58
CA GLN A 179 -23.96 -16.61 -15.06
C GLN A 179 -22.99 -17.38 -14.16
N ARG A 180 -23.50 -18.25 -13.29
CA ARG A 180 -22.65 -19.15 -12.50
C ARG A 180 -21.82 -20.07 -13.40
N ASN A 181 -22.40 -20.72 -14.40
CA ASN A 181 -21.67 -21.60 -15.31
C ASN A 181 -20.59 -20.84 -16.08
N GLN A 182 -20.84 -19.60 -16.43
CA GLN A 182 -19.90 -18.73 -17.12
C GLN A 182 -18.76 -18.25 -16.21
N TYR A 183 -19.07 -17.81 -14.97
CA TYR A 183 -18.14 -17.07 -14.13
C TYR A 183 -17.62 -17.83 -12.91
N LEU A 184 -18.08 -19.06 -12.60
CA LEU A 184 -17.63 -19.84 -11.45
C LEU A 184 -16.09 -20.01 -11.39
N HIS A 185 -15.43 -20.05 -12.54
CA HIS A 185 -13.96 -20.13 -12.60
C HIS A 185 -13.25 -18.88 -12.04
N ARG A 186 -13.98 -17.75 -11.86
CA ARG A 186 -13.49 -16.53 -11.22
C ARG A 186 -13.57 -16.57 -9.69
N VAL A 187 -14.04 -17.69 -9.13
CA VAL A 187 -14.13 -17.93 -7.69
C VAL A 187 -13.12 -19.01 -7.30
N ALA A 188 -12.36 -18.79 -6.25
CA ALA A 188 -11.48 -19.81 -5.67
C ALA A 188 -11.84 -20.10 -4.21
N ASN A 189 -11.66 -21.35 -3.80
CA ASN A 189 -11.94 -21.82 -2.46
C ASN A 189 -10.64 -21.95 -1.64
N ASN A 190 -10.60 -21.33 -0.45
CA ASN A 190 -9.57 -21.61 0.53
C ASN A 190 -9.85 -22.95 1.21
N THR A 191 -9.34 -24.02 0.63
CA THR A 191 -9.64 -25.40 1.06
C THR A 191 -8.77 -25.88 2.20
N ARG A 192 -7.63 -25.24 2.42
CA ARG A 192 -6.67 -25.56 3.48
C ARG A 192 -6.05 -24.29 4.03
N PHE A 193 -6.10 -24.16 5.34
CA PHE A 193 -5.43 -23.10 6.08
C PHE A 193 -4.90 -23.70 7.39
N LEU A 194 -3.60 -23.66 7.57
CA LEU A 194 -2.91 -24.25 8.70
C LEU A 194 -1.87 -23.30 9.28
N ILE A 195 -2.02 -22.97 10.54
CA ILE A 195 -0.95 -22.44 11.38
C ILE A 195 -0.39 -23.63 12.15
N PHE A 196 0.92 -23.82 12.15
CA PHE A 196 1.52 -24.98 12.79
C PHE A 196 1.41 -24.93 14.32
N PRO A 197 1.31 -26.08 15.01
CA PRO A 197 1.07 -26.14 16.46
C PRO A 197 2.11 -25.42 17.33
N TRP A 198 3.34 -25.29 16.82
CA TRP A 198 4.44 -24.58 17.49
C TRP A 198 4.44 -23.06 17.27
N VAL A 199 3.42 -22.51 16.59
CA VAL A 199 3.33 -21.08 16.33
C VAL A 199 2.19 -20.46 17.14
N ARG A 200 2.54 -19.70 18.18
CA ARG A 200 1.61 -18.99 19.07
C ARG A 200 1.79 -17.47 18.95
N ILE A 201 1.52 -16.94 17.78
CA ILE A 201 1.65 -15.50 17.49
C ILE A 201 0.26 -14.88 17.46
N LYS A 202 0.02 -13.85 18.31
CA LYS A 202 -1.27 -13.14 18.39
C LYS A 202 -1.62 -12.51 17.04
N ASN A 203 -2.86 -12.69 16.57
CA ASN A 203 -3.40 -12.19 15.29
C ASN A 203 -2.69 -12.72 14.03
N PHE A 204 -1.89 -13.79 14.16
CA PHE A 204 -1.11 -14.31 13.04
C PHE A 204 -1.97 -14.87 11.91
N ALA A 205 -3.02 -15.61 12.22
CA ALA A 205 -3.87 -16.26 11.24
C ALA A 205 -4.53 -15.24 10.28
N SER A 206 -5.14 -14.18 10.81
CA SER A 206 -5.74 -13.12 9.98
C SER A 206 -4.69 -12.34 9.18
N HIS A 207 -3.49 -12.14 9.77
CA HIS A 207 -2.38 -11.51 9.09
C HIS A 207 -1.92 -12.33 7.87
N ILE A 208 -1.72 -13.63 8.03
CA ILE A 208 -1.29 -14.52 6.94
C ILE A 208 -2.37 -14.68 5.87
N LEU A 209 -3.64 -14.78 6.24
CA LEU A 209 -4.74 -14.78 5.27
C LEU A 209 -4.69 -13.53 4.39
N SER A 210 -4.59 -12.34 5.01
CA SER A 210 -4.52 -11.06 4.27
C SER A 210 -3.30 -10.98 3.36
N GLN A 211 -2.13 -11.46 3.82
CA GLN A 211 -0.92 -11.45 3.01
C GLN A 211 -1.00 -12.45 1.84
N THR A 212 -1.54 -13.66 2.08
CA THR A 212 -1.70 -14.69 1.04
C THR A 212 -2.66 -14.22 -0.06
N ILE A 213 -3.76 -13.56 0.31
CA ILE A 213 -4.73 -13.01 -0.65
C ILE A 213 -4.08 -12.01 -1.62
N ARG A 214 -3.12 -11.21 -1.14
CA ARG A 214 -2.40 -10.21 -1.97
C ARG A 214 -1.58 -10.86 -3.09
N VAL A 215 -0.92 -11.98 -2.81
CA VAL A 215 -0.10 -12.69 -3.81
C VAL A 215 -0.93 -13.66 -4.66
N LEU A 216 -1.99 -14.22 -4.10
CA LEU A 216 -2.82 -15.25 -4.73
C LEU A 216 -3.33 -14.84 -6.12
N ASN A 217 -3.91 -13.66 -6.24
CA ASN A 217 -4.53 -13.22 -7.49
C ASN A 217 -3.51 -12.92 -8.59
N VAL A 218 -2.31 -12.50 -8.19
CA VAL A 218 -1.17 -12.30 -9.11
C VAL A 218 -0.65 -13.64 -9.61
N ASP A 219 -0.43 -14.60 -8.70
CA ASP A 219 0.06 -15.92 -9.04
C ASP A 219 -0.97 -16.72 -9.82
N TRP A 220 -2.27 -16.55 -9.50
CA TRP A 220 -3.36 -17.20 -10.23
C TRP A 220 -3.41 -16.73 -11.69
N LEU A 221 -3.21 -15.41 -11.91
CA LEU A 221 -3.12 -14.86 -13.25
C LEU A 221 -1.92 -15.45 -14.02
N LYS A 222 -0.74 -15.53 -13.37
CA LYS A 222 0.47 -16.08 -14.00
C LYS A 222 0.30 -17.55 -14.40
N VAL A 223 -0.33 -18.36 -13.56
CA VAL A 223 -0.43 -19.80 -13.76
C VAL A 223 -1.60 -20.17 -14.67
N TYR A 224 -2.74 -19.47 -14.55
CA TYR A 224 -3.99 -19.85 -15.22
C TYR A 224 -4.48 -18.85 -16.27
N GLY A 225 -3.84 -17.67 -16.40
CA GLY A 225 -4.17 -16.67 -17.43
C GLY A 225 -5.43 -15.86 -17.15
N TYR A 226 -5.98 -15.90 -15.92
CA TYR A 226 -7.13 -15.08 -15.54
C TYR A 226 -7.10 -14.71 -14.06
N ARG A 227 -7.73 -13.58 -13.70
CA ARG A 227 -7.86 -13.13 -12.33
C ARG A 227 -9.09 -13.71 -11.64
N LEU A 228 -8.99 -13.92 -10.34
CA LEU A 228 -10.13 -14.24 -9.49
C LEU A 228 -10.89 -12.96 -9.13
N TRP A 229 -12.20 -13.08 -8.96
CA TRP A 229 -13.08 -11.98 -8.54
C TRP A 229 -13.56 -12.15 -7.11
N LEU A 230 -13.67 -13.40 -6.66
CA LEU A 230 -14.18 -13.75 -5.35
C LEU A 230 -13.42 -14.93 -4.78
N LEU A 231 -13.33 -14.98 -3.44
CA LEU A 231 -12.86 -16.13 -2.70
C LEU A 231 -13.99 -16.68 -1.84
N GLU A 232 -14.00 -17.98 -1.64
CA GLU A 232 -14.91 -18.66 -0.71
C GLU A 232 -14.14 -19.54 0.26
N THR A 233 -14.70 -19.81 1.44
CA THR A 233 -14.20 -20.81 2.37
C THR A 233 -15.33 -21.41 3.22
N PHE A 234 -15.07 -22.58 3.79
CA PHE A 234 -16.00 -23.32 4.65
C PHE A 234 -15.36 -23.54 6.01
N VAL A 235 -16.00 -23.03 7.06
CA VAL A 235 -15.55 -23.18 8.45
C VAL A 235 -16.46 -24.18 9.16
N ASP A 236 -15.83 -25.18 9.77
CA ASP A 236 -16.51 -26.15 10.63
C ASP A 236 -16.82 -25.49 11.98
N SER A 237 -18.09 -25.13 12.21
CA SER A 237 -18.52 -24.39 13.41
C SER A 237 -18.42 -25.18 14.71
N GLU A 238 -18.37 -26.52 14.64
CA GLU A 238 -18.15 -27.37 15.83
C GLU A 238 -16.69 -27.23 16.35
N ARG A 239 -15.75 -26.84 15.48
CA ARG A 239 -14.33 -26.77 15.81
C ARG A 239 -13.77 -25.36 15.83
N PHE A 240 -14.31 -24.45 15.02
CA PHE A 240 -13.73 -23.13 14.79
C PHE A 240 -14.80 -22.05 14.73
N MET A 241 -14.59 -20.96 15.44
CA MET A 241 -15.51 -19.81 15.48
C MET A 241 -15.42 -18.91 14.23
N GLY A 242 -14.53 -19.20 13.27
CA GLY A 242 -14.31 -18.38 12.07
C GLY A 242 -13.65 -17.02 12.35
N SER A 243 -13.16 -16.78 13.57
CA SER A 243 -12.61 -15.48 14.02
C SER A 243 -11.47 -14.96 13.12
N SER A 244 -10.61 -15.86 12.63
CA SER A 244 -9.50 -15.48 11.73
C SER A 244 -10.00 -14.96 10.39
N TYR A 245 -11.06 -15.53 9.83
CA TYR A 245 -11.69 -15.06 8.59
C TYR A 245 -12.41 -13.75 8.80
N LYS A 246 -13.20 -13.62 9.89
CA LYS A 246 -13.85 -12.35 10.27
C LYS A 246 -12.82 -11.24 10.47
N ALA A 247 -11.73 -11.51 11.18
CA ALA A 247 -10.64 -10.56 11.39
C ALA A 247 -9.84 -10.24 10.11
N ALA A 248 -9.92 -11.08 9.09
CA ALA A 248 -9.37 -10.85 7.75
C ALA A 248 -10.41 -10.26 6.76
N ASN A 249 -11.53 -9.74 7.27
CA ASN A 249 -12.61 -9.08 6.52
C ASN A 249 -13.36 -10.01 5.53
N TRP A 250 -13.48 -11.29 5.85
CA TRP A 250 -14.35 -12.20 5.12
C TRP A 250 -15.79 -12.05 5.58
N ILE A 251 -16.74 -12.13 4.65
CA ILE A 251 -18.16 -11.92 4.85
C ILE A 251 -18.82 -13.27 5.11
N HIS A 252 -19.48 -13.41 6.23
CA HIS A 252 -20.33 -14.56 6.48
C HIS A 252 -21.63 -14.44 5.68
N VAL A 253 -21.96 -15.47 4.88
CA VAL A 253 -23.12 -15.46 3.98
C VAL A 253 -24.12 -16.59 4.23
N GLY A 254 -23.93 -17.37 5.27
CA GLY A 254 -24.83 -18.47 5.65
C GLY A 254 -24.10 -19.80 5.81
N GLN A 255 -24.86 -20.91 5.71
CA GLN A 255 -24.35 -22.26 5.97
C GLN A 255 -24.56 -23.18 4.76
N THR A 256 -23.72 -24.23 4.69
CA THR A 256 -23.93 -25.35 3.76
C THR A 256 -25.11 -26.24 4.24
N LYS A 257 -25.76 -26.92 3.30
CA LYS A 257 -26.88 -27.82 3.63
C LYS A 257 -26.47 -29.18 4.24
N GLY A 258 -25.19 -29.37 4.61
CA GLY A 258 -24.73 -30.62 5.26
C GLY A 258 -24.69 -31.86 4.36
N PHE A 259 -24.59 -31.70 3.04
CA PHE A 259 -24.43 -32.79 2.08
C PHE A 259 -22.98 -32.95 1.60
N ARG A 260 -22.54 -34.21 1.49
CA ARG A 260 -21.22 -34.55 0.89
C ARG A 260 -21.43 -35.42 -0.34
N LYS A 261 -20.74 -35.10 -1.43
CA LYS A 261 -20.72 -35.95 -2.63
C LYS A 261 -19.89 -37.21 -2.37
N GLN A 262 -20.49 -38.37 -2.58
CA GLN A 262 -19.82 -39.68 -2.50
C GLN A 262 -20.09 -40.45 -3.81
N GLY A 263 -19.09 -40.48 -4.71
CA GLY A 263 -19.27 -41.00 -6.06
C GLY A 263 -20.28 -40.17 -6.86
N ASN A 264 -21.34 -40.84 -7.39
CA ASN A 264 -22.43 -40.20 -8.13
C ASN A 264 -23.61 -39.76 -7.28
N SER A 265 -23.59 -39.99 -5.96
CA SER A 265 -24.68 -39.66 -5.03
C SER A 265 -24.25 -38.61 -3.99
N PHE A 266 -25.24 -37.96 -3.35
CA PHE A 266 -25.02 -37.05 -2.23
C PHE A 266 -25.50 -37.74 -0.97
N LYS A 267 -24.62 -37.87 0.04
CA LYS A 267 -25.01 -38.33 1.39
C LYS A 267 -25.14 -37.13 2.31
N PHE A 268 -26.24 -37.11 3.07
CA PHE A 268 -26.46 -36.16 4.15
C PHE A 268 -25.66 -36.60 5.38
N HIS A 269 -24.84 -35.71 5.93
CA HIS A 269 -23.98 -35.98 7.10
C HIS A 269 -24.31 -35.08 8.29
N ASN A 270 -25.31 -34.19 8.15
CA ASN A 270 -25.83 -33.29 9.17
C ASN A 270 -24.77 -32.41 9.88
N GLN A 271 -23.69 -32.03 9.17
CA GLN A 271 -22.69 -31.13 9.68
C GLN A 271 -22.59 -29.91 8.74
N PRO A 272 -23.47 -28.90 8.92
CA PRO A 272 -23.42 -27.69 8.16
C PRO A 272 -22.10 -26.93 8.48
N LYS A 273 -21.53 -26.26 7.48
CA LYS A 273 -20.35 -25.41 7.64
C LYS A 273 -20.71 -23.97 7.36
N GLU A 274 -20.14 -23.07 8.13
CA GLU A 274 -20.24 -21.64 7.88
C GLU A 274 -19.54 -21.26 6.58
N VAL A 275 -20.23 -20.49 5.74
CA VAL A 275 -19.73 -20.04 4.44
C VAL A 275 -19.29 -18.59 4.55
N TYR A 276 -18.05 -18.35 4.17
CA TYR A 276 -17.49 -17.00 4.10
C TYR A 276 -17.06 -16.69 2.68
N LEU A 277 -17.29 -15.44 2.26
CA LEU A 277 -16.86 -14.90 0.97
C LEU A 277 -15.90 -13.73 1.18
N TYR A 278 -14.98 -13.55 0.24
CA TYR A 278 -14.09 -12.40 0.21
C TYR A 278 -14.01 -11.83 -1.22
N PRO A 279 -14.59 -10.64 -1.49
CA PRO A 279 -14.50 -10.00 -2.80
C PRO A 279 -13.08 -9.51 -3.08
N LEU A 280 -12.53 -9.93 -4.22
CA LEU A 280 -11.25 -9.42 -4.75
C LEU A 280 -11.47 -8.26 -5.73
N CYS A 281 -12.71 -8.11 -6.23
CA CYS A 281 -13.14 -7.07 -7.14
C CYS A 281 -14.44 -6.46 -6.61
N ARG A 282 -14.48 -5.14 -6.39
CA ARG A 282 -15.69 -4.44 -5.90
C ARG A 282 -16.86 -4.57 -6.87
N GLU A 283 -16.57 -4.50 -8.16
CA GLU A 283 -17.58 -4.52 -9.22
C GLU A 283 -17.85 -5.92 -9.76
N PHE A 284 -17.52 -6.98 -9.01
CA PHE A 284 -17.67 -8.35 -9.51
C PHE A 284 -19.13 -8.66 -9.94
N ARG A 285 -20.14 -8.10 -9.24
CA ARG A 285 -21.54 -8.26 -9.63
C ARG A 285 -21.85 -7.58 -10.96
N LYS A 286 -21.38 -6.34 -11.16
CA LYS A 286 -21.52 -5.62 -12.42
C LYS A 286 -20.86 -6.38 -13.57
N LYS A 287 -19.68 -6.96 -13.32
CA LYS A 287 -18.96 -7.80 -14.31
C LYS A 287 -19.68 -9.11 -14.61
N ILE A 288 -20.45 -9.64 -13.67
CA ILE A 288 -21.29 -10.81 -13.84
C ILE A 288 -22.62 -10.43 -14.53
N GLY A 289 -23.02 -9.16 -14.47
CA GLY A 289 -24.33 -8.70 -14.96
C GLY A 289 -25.46 -9.06 -14.00
N CYS A 290 -25.18 -9.15 -12.68
CA CYS A 290 -26.22 -9.38 -11.67
C CYS A 290 -26.90 -8.07 -11.32
N GLU A 291 -28.23 -8.03 -11.32
CA GLU A 291 -28.97 -6.94 -10.72
C GLU A 291 -28.87 -7.01 -9.19
N ALA A 292 -28.89 -5.84 -8.53
CA ALA A 292 -28.91 -5.77 -7.08
C ALA A 292 -30.24 -6.34 -6.58
N GLY A 293 -30.25 -7.60 -6.15
CA GLY A 293 -31.38 -8.20 -5.43
C GLY A 293 -31.42 -7.67 -3.98
N ASP A 294 -32.53 -7.96 -3.26
CA ASP A 294 -32.77 -7.54 -1.87
C ASP A 294 -31.80 -8.11 -0.82
N LEU A 295 -30.77 -8.83 -1.24
CA LEU A 295 -29.71 -9.34 -0.37
C LEU A 295 -28.71 -8.25 -0.03
N PRO A 296 -28.20 -8.24 1.22
CA PRO A 296 -27.17 -7.30 1.64
C PRO A 296 -26.04 -7.30 0.62
N SER A 297 -25.76 -6.12 0.05
CA SER A 297 -24.73 -6.02 -0.96
C SER A 297 -23.42 -6.52 -0.38
N LEU A 298 -22.69 -7.35 -1.12
CA LEU A 298 -21.29 -7.68 -0.80
C LEU A 298 -20.40 -6.43 -0.92
N ASP A 299 -21.02 -5.25 -1.12
CA ASP A 299 -20.39 -3.96 -1.04
C ASP A 299 -19.96 -3.66 0.38
N HIS A 300 -18.83 -3.03 0.48
CA HIS A 300 -18.17 -2.63 1.71
C HIS A 300 -19.06 -1.84 2.68
N ARG A 301 -20.14 -1.22 2.21
CA ARG A 301 -21.15 -0.49 3.01
C ARG A 301 -21.92 -1.37 4.00
N TYR A 302 -22.00 -2.67 3.74
CA TYR A 302 -22.69 -3.62 4.63
C TYR A 302 -21.94 -3.87 5.95
N PHE A 303 -20.60 -3.73 5.96
CA PHE A 303 -19.80 -3.91 7.17
C PHE A 303 -20.03 -2.85 8.25
N LEU A 304 -20.41 -1.64 7.86
CA LEU A 304 -20.60 -0.53 8.80
C LEU A 304 -21.96 -0.60 9.51
N SER A 305 -22.95 -1.28 8.92
CA SER A 305 -24.29 -1.40 9.51
C SER A 305 -24.38 -2.43 10.63
N LEU A 306 -23.45 -3.37 10.72
CA LEU A 306 -23.46 -4.43 11.73
C LEU A 306 -22.78 -4.04 13.05
N GLN A 307 -22.07 -2.91 13.10
CA GLN A 307 -21.34 -2.51 14.31
C GLN A 307 -21.97 -1.37 15.10
N GLN A 308 -23.01 -0.71 14.59
CA GLN A 308 -23.78 0.26 15.40
C GLN A 308 -25.23 0.38 14.90
N PRO A 309 -26.22 0.58 15.81
CA PRO A 309 -27.55 0.98 15.39
C PRO A 309 -27.48 2.33 14.69
N ALA A 310 -28.11 2.45 13.53
CA ALA A 310 -28.14 3.63 12.70
C ALA A 310 -28.59 4.86 13.51
N GLN A 311 -27.67 5.71 13.92
CA GLN A 311 -27.98 7.07 14.26
C GLN A 311 -28.25 7.84 12.95
N LYS A 312 -29.51 8.14 12.70
CA LYS A 312 -29.94 9.06 11.64
C LYS A 312 -29.22 10.40 11.86
N GLY A 313 -28.34 10.79 10.97
CA GLY A 313 -27.67 12.10 11.02
C GLY A 313 -26.19 12.08 10.67
N GLY A 314 -25.73 11.21 9.76
CA GLY A 314 -24.38 11.25 9.22
C GLY A 314 -24.19 12.50 8.35
N LYS A 315 -23.42 13.49 8.83
CA LYS A 315 -23.04 14.66 8.07
C LYS A 315 -21.96 14.31 7.04
N ARG A 316 -22.17 14.84 5.86
CA ARG A 316 -21.32 15.20 4.72
C ARG A 316 -19.86 14.71 4.75
N MET A 317 -19.45 13.99 3.71
CA MET A 317 -18.07 13.67 3.40
C MET A 317 -17.26 14.96 3.16
N ILE A 318 -16.20 15.16 3.94
CA ILE A 318 -15.43 16.43 3.97
C ILE A 318 -14.37 16.48 2.87
N LEU A 319 -13.79 15.34 2.51
CA LEU A 319 -12.92 15.22 1.34
C LEU A 319 -13.73 14.65 0.17
N GLN A 320 -14.35 15.51 -0.62
CA GLN A 320 -14.87 15.17 -1.95
C GLN A 320 -13.80 15.49 -3.00
N HIS A 321 -12.80 14.64 -3.12
CA HIS A 321 -11.81 14.79 -4.16
C HIS A 321 -11.97 13.66 -5.16
N ALA A 322 -12.50 13.97 -6.33
CA ALA A 322 -12.53 13.07 -7.47
C ALA A 322 -11.15 12.55 -7.85
N ASP A 323 -10.09 13.28 -7.45
CA ASP A 323 -8.71 12.98 -7.82
C ASP A 323 -7.89 12.26 -6.73
N TRP A 324 -8.38 12.24 -5.49
CA TRP A 324 -7.72 11.59 -4.36
C TRP A 324 -8.29 10.22 -4.01
N ASP A 325 -9.17 9.72 -4.85
CA ASP A 325 -9.79 8.44 -4.60
C ASP A 325 -8.70 7.39 -4.35
N ARG A 326 -8.54 7.00 -3.07
CA ARG A 326 -7.68 5.93 -2.62
C ARG A 326 -8.18 4.57 -3.05
N GLN A 327 -9.17 4.53 -3.90
CA GLN A 327 -9.54 3.31 -4.56
C GLN A 327 -8.26 2.78 -5.18
N VAL A 328 -7.90 1.58 -4.80
CA VAL A 328 -6.92 0.77 -5.52
C VAL A 328 -7.36 0.87 -6.97
N LEU A 329 -6.71 1.75 -7.73
CA LEU A 329 -6.93 1.82 -9.15
C LEU A 329 -6.84 0.39 -9.67
N PRO A 330 -7.79 -0.09 -10.45
CA PRO A 330 -7.65 -1.39 -11.07
C PRO A 330 -6.27 -1.41 -11.72
N PRO A 331 -5.54 -2.52 -11.68
CA PRO A 331 -4.26 -2.59 -12.39
C PRO A 331 -4.52 -2.10 -13.80
N LEU A 332 -3.81 -1.07 -14.21
CA LEU A 332 -3.88 -0.51 -15.55
C LEU A 332 -3.60 -1.66 -16.52
N GLU A 333 -4.59 -2.07 -17.30
CA GLU A 333 -4.37 -2.94 -18.44
C GLU A 333 -3.79 -2.05 -19.53
N LEU A 334 -2.48 -1.88 -19.51
CA LEU A 334 -1.75 -1.11 -20.51
C LEU A 334 -1.61 -1.97 -21.76
N ASN A 335 -2.03 -1.44 -22.90
CA ASN A 335 -1.71 -1.99 -24.21
C ASN A 335 -0.36 -1.41 -24.71
N GLU A 336 0.14 -1.88 -25.85
CA GLU A 336 1.42 -1.41 -26.41
C GLU A 336 1.41 0.11 -26.66
N ALA A 337 0.33 0.65 -27.19
CA ALA A 337 0.20 2.10 -27.41
C ALA A 337 0.23 2.91 -26.09
N ASP A 338 -0.27 2.36 -25.00
CA ASP A 338 -0.17 3.00 -23.67
C ASP A 338 1.26 2.98 -23.16
N ILE A 339 2.03 1.92 -23.42
CA ILE A 339 3.45 1.82 -23.05
C ILE A 339 4.27 2.83 -23.85
N ASP A 340 4.02 2.94 -25.16
CA ASP A 340 4.67 3.94 -26.01
C ASP A 340 4.33 5.37 -25.53
N ALA A 341 3.05 5.64 -25.24
CA ALA A 341 2.62 6.93 -24.71
C ALA A 341 3.24 7.28 -23.35
N ILE A 342 3.50 6.30 -22.46
CA ILE A 342 4.23 6.50 -21.21
C ILE A 342 5.71 6.80 -21.48
N THR A 343 6.29 6.11 -22.46
CA THR A 343 7.69 6.28 -22.81
C THR A 343 7.94 7.68 -23.43
N ASP A 344 7.05 8.14 -24.26
CA ASP A 344 7.13 9.48 -24.86
C ASP A 344 6.85 10.57 -23.81
N GLU A 345 5.84 10.40 -22.98
CA GLU A 345 5.60 11.30 -21.82
C GLU A 345 6.83 11.39 -20.90
N PHE A 346 7.54 10.27 -20.68
CA PHE A 346 8.75 10.28 -19.86
C PHE A 346 9.89 11.07 -20.52
N LYS A 347 10.08 10.93 -21.83
CA LYS A 347 11.08 11.70 -22.57
C LYS A 347 10.75 13.19 -22.53
N ASP A 348 9.51 13.57 -22.85
CA ASP A 348 9.04 14.95 -22.85
C ASP A 348 9.16 15.58 -21.46
N PHE A 349 8.72 14.84 -20.43
CA PHE A 349 8.86 15.27 -19.04
C PHE A 349 10.31 15.49 -18.63
N HIS A 350 11.22 14.60 -19.06
CA HIS A 350 12.63 14.73 -18.73
C HIS A 350 13.28 15.96 -19.39
N THR A 351 12.81 16.38 -20.58
CA THR A 351 13.34 17.58 -21.25
C THR A 351 13.18 18.85 -20.42
N LEU A 352 12.13 18.92 -19.57
CA LEU A 352 11.85 20.05 -18.69
C LEU A 352 12.99 20.36 -17.71
N PHE A 353 13.92 19.43 -17.53
CA PHE A 353 15.02 19.52 -16.58
C PHE A 353 16.40 19.66 -17.24
N HIS A 354 16.47 19.70 -18.58
CA HIS A 354 17.74 19.69 -19.31
C HIS A 354 18.62 20.90 -19.00
N ASP A 355 18.04 22.06 -18.69
CA ASP A 355 18.76 23.28 -18.35
C ASP A 355 19.66 23.17 -17.10
N ALA A 356 19.42 22.16 -16.25
CA ALA A 356 20.28 21.86 -15.11
C ALA A 356 21.62 21.25 -15.53
N PHE A 357 21.74 20.71 -16.73
CA PHE A 357 22.88 19.95 -17.21
C PHE A 357 23.65 20.70 -18.32
N LYS A 358 24.98 20.60 -18.30
CA LYS A 358 25.84 21.27 -19.26
C LYS A 358 26.29 20.38 -20.42
N ARG A 359 26.16 19.04 -20.25
CA ARG A 359 26.68 18.05 -21.20
C ARG A 359 25.63 17.01 -21.49
N ILE A 360 25.66 16.45 -22.69
CA ILE A 360 24.71 15.45 -23.14
C ILE A 360 24.81 14.18 -22.30
N GLU A 361 26.01 13.80 -21.86
CA GLU A 361 26.22 12.63 -21.01
C GLU A 361 25.58 12.81 -19.63
N GLN A 362 25.48 14.05 -19.13
CA GLN A 362 24.78 14.34 -17.87
C GLN A 362 23.28 14.19 -18.04
N ILE A 363 22.74 14.57 -19.21
CA ILE A 363 21.32 14.37 -19.56
C ILE A 363 21.01 12.87 -19.60
N GLU A 364 21.82 12.07 -20.30
CA GLU A 364 21.68 10.62 -20.37
C GLU A 364 21.74 9.96 -18.97
N LEU A 365 22.72 10.35 -18.15
CA LEU A 365 22.88 9.83 -16.79
C LEU A 365 21.70 10.23 -15.89
N SER A 366 21.19 11.46 -16.03
CA SER A 366 20.03 11.93 -15.28
C SER A 366 18.76 11.14 -15.65
N GLN A 367 18.55 10.90 -16.94
CA GLN A 367 17.44 10.10 -17.44
C GLN A 367 17.52 8.66 -16.91
N CYS A 368 18.70 8.04 -17.01
CA CYS A 368 18.92 6.70 -16.50
C CYS A 368 18.69 6.61 -14.99
N TYR A 369 19.18 7.61 -14.23
CA TYR A 369 19.00 7.64 -12.78
C TYR A 369 17.51 7.77 -12.40
N LEU A 370 16.79 8.69 -13.05
CA LEU A 370 15.35 8.87 -12.83
C LEU A 370 14.56 7.62 -13.18
N GLN A 371 14.86 6.99 -14.32
CA GLN A 371 14.25 5.72 -14.74
C GLN A 371 14.54 4.60 -13.73
N GLY A 372 15.79 4.54 -13.21
CA GLY A 372 16.21 3.57 -12.21
C GLY A 372 15.45 3.69 -10.90
N LEU A 373 15.18 4.92 -10.44
CA LEU A 373 14.39 5.16 -9.24
C LEU A 373 12.94 4.66 -9.38
N MET A 374 12.38 4.68 -10.57
CA MET A 374 11.02 4.21 -10.86
C MET A 374 10.93 2.74 -11.28
N SER A 375 12.06 2.10 -11.58
CA SER A 375 12.13 0.70 -12.03
C SER A 375 11.84 -0.29 -10.88
N PRO A 376 11.53 -1.55 -11.17
CA PRO A 376 11.25 -2.59 -10.16
C PRO A 376 12.52 -3.17 -9.49
N ILE A 377 13.66 -2.47 -9.55
CA ILE A 377 14.91 -2.87 -8.88
C ILE A 377 14.69 -2.87 -7.37
N GLU A 378 15.06 -3.94 -6.68
CA GLU A 378 14.82 -4.11 -5.24
C GLU A 378 15.55 -3.05 -4.41
N ARG A 379 16.82 -2.79 -4.71
CA ARG A 379 17.63 -1.74 -4.09
C ARG A 379 18.02 -0.69 -5.12
N LYS A 380 17.52 0.53 -4.96
CA LYS A 380 17.66 1.63 -5.94
C LYS A 380 18.86 2.53 -5.61
N SER A 381 20.03 1.92 -5.34
CA SER A 381 21.29 2.65 -5.28
C SER A 381 21.96 2.70 -6.66
N MET A 382 22.95 3.57 -6.81
CA MET A 382 23.55 3.89 -8.12
C MET A 382 24.13 2.67 -8.84
N GLU A 383 24.74 1.73 -8.11
CA GLU A 383 25.35 0.53 -8.69
C GLU A 383 24.29 -0.42 -9.28
N PRO A 384 23.26 -0.88 -8.56
CA PRO A 384 22.20 -1.68 -9.15
C PRO A 384 21.46 -0.98 -10.30
N ILE A 385 21.26 0.32 -10.21
CA ILE A 385 20.65 1.08 -11.31
C ILE A 385 21.52 1.02 -12.57
N ALA A 386 22.82 1.31 -12.44
CA ALA A 386 23.73 1.29 -13.58
C ALA A 386 23.86 -0.11 -14.20
N ILE A 387 23.97 -1.16 -13.38
CA ILE A 387 24.06 -2.55 -13.84
C ILE A 387 22.83 -2.97 -14.63
N ASN A 388 21.63 -2.61 -14.14
CA ASN A 388 20.37 -3.05 -14.74
C ASN A 388 19.97 -2.25 -15.99
N LEU A 389 20.28 -0.95 -16.04
CA LEU A 389 19.78 -0.06 -17.10
C LEU A 389 20.87 0.38 -18.09
N MET A 390 22.15 0.22 -17.75
CA MET A 390 23.25 0.62 -18.63
C MET A 390 24.19 -0.57 -18.88
N ASN A 391 25.24 -0.68 -18.09
CA ASN A 391 26.19 -1.81 -18.00
C ASN A 391 27.15 -1.59 -16.81
N THR A 392 27.92 -2.63 -16.48
CA THR A 392 28.88 -2.59 -15.35
C THR A 392 29.96 -1.54 -15.48
N GLN A 393 30.35 -1.15 -16.71
CA GLN A 393 31.38 -0.15 -16.96
C GLN A 393 30.90 1.28 -16.65
N ARG A 394 29.59 1.53 -16.68
CA ARG A 394 28.97 2.86 -16.42
C ARG A 394 28.67 3.12 -14.94
N VAL A 395 28.91 2.17 -14.03
CA VAL A 395 28.67 2.35 -12.58
C VAL A 395 29.40 3.57 -12.04
N ARG A 396 30.69 3.73 -12.35
CA ARG A 396 31.47 4.88 -11.90
C ARG A 396 30.97 6.20 -12.48
N SER A 397 30.51 6.19 -13.72
CA SER A 397 29.95 7.40 -14.35
C SER A 397 28.69 7.87 -13.62
N LEU A 398 27.80 6.97 -13.27
CA LEU A 398 26.57 7.30 -12.52
C LEU A 398 26.88 7.73 -11.09
N GLN A 399 27.83 7.05 -10.42
CA GLN A 399 28.31 7.44 -9.09
C GLN A 399 28.93 8.86 -9.11
N HIS A 400 29.78 9.16 -10.10
CA HIS A 400 30.35 10.48 -10.28
C HIS A 400 29.29 11.55 -10.56
N PHE A 401 28.33 11.25 -11.43
CA PHE A 401 27.23 12.17 -11.78
C PHE A 401 26.46 12.63 -10.54
N VAL A 402 26.07 11.72 -9.66
CA VAL A 402 25.32 12.06 -8.45
C VAL A 402 26.19 12.68 -7.36
N SER A 403 27.43 12.16 -7.16
CA SER A 403 28.26 12.51 -5.99
C SER A 403 29.12 13.73 -6.18
N SER A 404 29.65 13.96 -7.38
CA SER A 404 30.69 14.98 -7.62
C SER A 404 30.65 15.66 -9.01
N GLY A 405 29.73 15.24 -9.87
CA GLY A 405 29.55 15.84 -11.18
C GLY A 405 29.23 17.35 -11.08
N VAL A 406 29.78 18.14 -11.98
CA VAL A 406 29.55 19.60 -11.99
C VAL A 406 28.36 19.92 -12.89
N TRP A 407 27.19 20.12 -12.24
CA TRP A 407 25.94 20.54 -12.87
C TRP A 407 25.07 21.32 -11.86
N ARG A 408 24.04 22.02 -12.30
CA ARG A 408 23.28 22.98 -11.48
C ARG A 408 22.16 22.31 -10.67
N THR A 409 22.48 21.88 -9.44
CA THR A 409 21.53 21.24 -8.52
C THR A 409 20.36 22.16 -8.12
N ASP A 410 20.65 23.46 -7.94
CA ASP A 410 19.68 24.51 -7.63
C ASP A 410 18.70 24.75 -8.78
N GLN A 411 19.20 24.74 -10.02
CA GLN A 411 18.34 24.84 -11.21
C GLN A 411 17.40 23.65 -11.32
N LEU A 412 17.92 22.43 -11.10
CA LEU A 412 17.07 21.22 -11.11
C LEU A 412 15.94 21.31 -10.07
N ALA A 413 16.26 21.78 -8.85
CA ALA A 413 15.27 21.95 -7.79
C ALA A 413 14.26 23.07 -8.11
N ARG A 414 14.69 24.15 -8.80
CA ARG A 414 13.81 25.24 -9.25
C ARG A 414 12.85 24.73 -10.32
N SER A 415 13.35 24.10 -11.39
CA SER A 415 12.51 23.53 -12.44
C SER A 415 11.52 22.50 -11.88
N HIS A 416 11.94 21.70 -10.89
CA HIS A 416 11.01 20.80 -10.20
C HIS A 416 9.85 21.57 -9.54
N LYS A 417 10.13 22.66 -8.80
CA LYS A 417 9.07 23.45 -8.14
C LYS A 417 8.12 24.10 -9.15
N GLU A 418 8.66 24.66 -10.24
CA GLU A 418 7.86 25.27 -11.31
C GLU A 418 6.94 24.26 -11.99
N GLU A 419 7.46 23.09 -12.37
CA GLU A 419 6.64 22.01 -12.99
C GLU A 419 5.65 21.41 -12.00
N THR A 420 6.00 21.33 -10.72
CA THR A 420 5.10 20.91 -9.66
C THR A 420 3.95 21.89 -9.50
N ALA A 421 4.22 23.19 -9.50
CA ALA A 421 3.19 24.22 -9.41
C ALA A 421 2.20 24.11 -10.56
N LYS A 422 2.67 23.96 -11.81
CA LYS A 422 1.77 23.75 -12.99
C LYS A 422 0.85 22.52 -12.82
N THR A 423 1.30 21.51 -12.07
CA THR A 423 0.57 20.25 -11.90
C THR A 423 -0.42 20.28 -10.74
N VAL A 424 -0.05 20.85 -9.59
CA VAL A 424 -0.82 20.72 -8.33
C VAL A 424 -1.26 22.02 -7.71
N ALA A 425 -0.77 23.21 -8.15
CA ALA A 425 -1.17 24.47 -7.52
C ALA A 425 -2.68 24.69 -7.60
N ASP A 426 -3.27 25.05 -6.46
CA ASP A 426 -4.71 25.22 -6.30
C ASP A 426 -5.00 26.12 -5.09
N PRO A 427 -5.98 27.03 -5.15
CA PRO A 427 -6.35 27.91 -4.03
C PRO A 427 -6.73 27.15 -2.73
N LEU A 428 -7.17 25.90 -2.83
CA LEU A 428 -7.47 25.04 -1.70
C LEU A 428 -6.24 24.27 -1.18
N GLY A 429 -5.04 24.61 -1.65
CA GLY A 429 -3.80 23.99 -1.27
C GLY A 429 -3.46 24.18 0.21
N VAL A 430 -2.74 23.21 0.76
CA VAL A 430 -2.27 23.20 2.14
C VAL A 430 -0.79 22.77 2.15
N LEU A 431 0.04 23.56 2.80
CA LEU A 431 1.42 23.19 3.10
C LEU A 431 1.47 22.20 4.28
N SER A 432 2.41 21.30 4.28
CA SER A 432 2.67 20.38 5.39
C SER A 432 4.14 20.30 5.69
N VAL A 433 4.50 20.29 6.98
CA VAL A 433 5.88 20.10 7.45
C VAL A 433 5.99 18.82 8.22
N ASP A 434 7.01 18.02 7.92
CA ASP A 434 7.31 16.81 8.68
C ASP A 434 8.80 16.43 8.53
N SER A 435 9.30 15.57 9.41
CA SER A 435 10.65 15.02 9.32
C SER A 435 10.64 13.55 8.97
N SER A 436 11.69 13.11 8.28
CA SER A 436 11.83 11.70 7.92
C SER A 436 13.23 11.20 8.16
N GLU A 437 13.32 10.03 8.83
CA GLU A 437 14.59 9.44 9.21
C GLU A 437 15.01 8.32 8.25
N PHE A 438 16.35 8.21 8.06
CA PHE A 438 17.02 7.23 7.21
C PHE A 438 18.07 6.49 8.02
N PRO A 439 17.80 5.28 8.54
CA PRO A 439 18.78 4.48 9.26
C PRO A 439 20.02 4.20 8.42
N LYS A 440 21.20 4.37 9.01
CA LYS A 440 22.49 4.12 8.36
C LYS A 440 23.38 3.25 9.24
N LYS A 441 24.10 2.29 8.62
CA LYS A 441 25.03 1.43 9.35
C LYS A 441 26.39 2.11 9.61
N GLY A 442 26.83 2.94 8.65
CA GLY A 442 28.12 3.64 8.71
C GLY A 442 28.06 4.96 9.46
N LYS A 443 29.24 5.50 9.80
CA LYS A 443 29.41 6.78 10.50
C LYS A 443 29.81 7.95 9.59
N ASP A 444 30.07 7.69 8.30
CA ASP A 444 30.69 8.66 7.37
C ASP A 444 29.67 9.37 6.47
N SER A 445 28.41 9.07 6.57
CA SER A 445 27.38 9.79 5.79
C SER A 445 27.09 11.14 6.44
N VAL A 446 26.91 12.16 5.61
CA VAL A 446 26.60 13.54 6.06
C VAL A 446 25.40 13.56 7.02
N GLY A 447 25.51 14.27 8.13
CA GLY A 447 24.42 14.43 9.10
C GLY A 447 24.05 13.17 9.92
N VAL A 448 24.82 12.08 9.79
CA VAL A 448 24.55 10.86 10.56
C VAL A 448 24.94 11.03 12.04
N ALA A 449 24.06 10.64 12.92
CA ALA A 449 24.31 10.56 14.38
C ALA A 449 23.34 9.57 15.04
N ARG A 450 23.64 9.20 16.29
CA ARG A 450 22.67 8.50 17.12
C ARG A 450 21.58 9.48 17.57
N GLN A 451 20.41 9.36 17.03
CA GLN A 451 19.25 10.20 17.33
C GLN A 451 17.96 9.38 17.29
N TYR A 452 16.87 9.93 17.81
CA TYR A 452 15.59 9.23 17.76
C TYR A 452 15.17 9.01 16.31
N CYS A 453 14.85 7.76 15.99
CA CYS A 453 14.36 7.34 14.70
C CYS A 453 12.89 6.92 14.82
N GLY A 454 11.96 7.79 14.44
CA GLY A 454 10.51 7.57 14.57
C GLY A 454 10.06 6.29 13.87
N ARG A 455 10.65 5.97 12.71
CA ARG A 455 10.38 4.72 11.98
C ARG A 455 10.67 3.46 12.80
N LEU A 456 11.68 3.48 13.65
CA LEU A 456 12.12 2.34 14.48
C LEU A 456 11.61 2.43 15.92
N GLY A 457 11.04 3.57 16.33
CA GLY A 457 10.56 3.81 17.69
C GLY A 457 11.67 3.83 18.74
N LYS A 458 12.94 4.04 18.35
CA LYS A 458 14.12 4.01 19.23
C LYS A 458 15.22 4.94 18.76
N THR A 459 16.18 5.24 19.66
CA THR A 459 17.42 5.93 19.27
C THR A 459 18.30 4.99 18.45
N GLU A 460 18.63 5.42 17.22
CA GLU A 460 19.41 4.64 16.28
C GLU A 460 20.35 5.56 15.48
N ASN A 461 21.36 4.98 14.84
CA ASN A 461 22.24 5.69 13.94
C ASN A 461 21.51 6.02 12.64
N CYS A 462 21.15 7.28 12.44
CA CYS A 462 20.37 7.69 11.27
C CYS A 462 20.67 9.12 10.82
N GLN A 463 20.29 9.42 9.59
CA GLN A 463 20.14 10.78 9.08
C GLN A 463 18.68 11.20 9.26
N SER A 464 18.43 12.49 9.43
CA SER A 464 17.08 13.06 9.48
C SER A 464 16.97 14.21 8.50
N GLY A 465 15.99 14.18 7.62
CA GLY A 465 15.62 15.29 6.74
C GLY A 465 14.33 15.94 7.20
N VAL A 466 14.25 17.26 7.03
CA VAL A 466 13.02 18.06 7.17
C VAL A 466 12.47 18.31 5.78
N PHE A 467 11.16 18.14 5.60
CA PHE A 467 10.51 18.21 4.29
C PHE A 467 9.28 19.08 4.33
N ILE A 468 9.02 19.77 3.23
CA ILE A 468 7.78 20.48 2.98
C ILE A 468 7.01 19.73 1.91
N GLY A 469 5.76 19.39 2.24
CA GLY A 469 4.78 18.82 1.32
C GLY A 469 3.72 19.86 0.93
N TYR A 470 3.08 19.63 -0.19
CA TYR A 470 1.91 20.37 -0.64
C TYR A 470 0.80 19.41 -1.05
N SER A 471 -0.38 19.72 -0.60
CA SER A 471 -1.58 18.92 -0.85
C SER A 471 -2.70 19.78 -1.37
N SER A 472 -3.31 19.40 -2.49
CA SER A 472 -4.42 20.11 -3.11
C SER A 472 -5.45 19.13 -3.67
N PRO A 473 -6.60 19.57 -4.19
CA PRO A 473 -7.53 18.69 -4.90
C PRO A 473 -6.93 17.95 -6.08
N LYS A 474 -5.83 18.48 -6.65
CA LYS A 474 -5.10 17.88 -7.78
C LYS A 474 -4.09 16.81 -7.38
N GLY A 475 -3.74 16.69 -6.09
CA GLY A 475 -2.80 15.69 -5.60
C GLY A 475 -1.90 16.17 -4.48
N TYR A 476 -0.87 15.37 -4.17
CA TYR A 476 0.09 15.69 -3.12
C TYR A 476 1.51 15.36 -3.58
N VAL A 477 2.48 16.17 -3.16
CA VAL A 477 3.88 16.12 -3.54
C VAL A 477 4.79 16.63 -2.44
N LEU A 478 6.08 16.30 -2.51
CA LEU A 478 7.14 16.97 -1.75
C LEU A 478 7.68 18.15 -2.57
N LEU A 479 7.83 19.33 -1.94
CA LEU A 479 8.29 20.56 -2.56
C LEU A 479 9.76 20.86 -2.26
N ASP A 480 10.15 20.72 -0.98
CA ASP A 480 11.48 21.08 -0.55
C ASP A 480 11.96 20.18 0.59
N ARG A 481 13.27 20.23 0.86
CA ARG A 481 13.95 19.42 1.87
C ARG A 481 15.18 20.13 2.40
N GLN A 482 15.48 19.91 3.67
CA GLN A 482 16.79 20.21 4.26
C GLN A 482 17.27 19.04 5.11
N LEU A 483 18.56 18.71 5.00
CA LEU A 483 19.17 17.70 5.85
C LEU A 483 19.48 18.33 7.22
N PHE A 484 18.97 17.73 8.27
CA PHE A 484 19.29 18.12 9.63
C PHE A 484 20.71 17.68 9.99
N LEU A 485 21.56 18.63 10.38
CA LEU A 485 22.89 18.37 10.90
C LEU A 485 22.85 18.46 12.43
N PRO A 486 22.98 17.34 13.15
CA PRO A 486 23.06 17.34 14.61
C PRO A 486 24.18 18.22 15.14
N LYS A 487 24.03 18.81 16.34
CA LYS A 487 24.98 19.75 16.92
C LYS A 487 26.43 19.23 16.97
N VAL A 488 26.61 17.92 17.12
CA VAL A 488 27.94 17.28 17.10
C VAL A 488 28.70 17.49 15.79
N TRP A 489 28.01 17.71 14.66
CA TRP A 489 28.66 17.99 13.38
C TRP A 489 29.35 19.36 13.32
N PHE A 490 29.13 20.23 14.31
CA PHE A 490 29.73 21.58 14.42
C PHE A 490 30.82 21.65 15.51
N THR A 491 31.26 20.51 16.06
CA THR A 491 32.41 20.42 16.97
C THR A 491 33.70 20.22 16.18
N GLU A 492 34.85 20.53 16.80
CA GLU A 492 36.17 20.31 16.23
C GLU A 492 36.43 18.86 15.84
N GLU A 493 35.94 17.90 16.65
CA GLU A 493 36.06 16.45 16.35
C GLU A 493 35.46 16.06 14.99
N TYR A 494 34.45 16.78 14.52
CA TYR A 494 33.76 16.48 13.26
C TYR A 494 34.24 17.33 12.08
N GLN A 495 35.25 18.18 12.23
CA GLN A 495 35.75 19.06 11.18
C GLN A 495 36.21 18.27 9.93
N ASP A 496 37.00 17.21 10.11
CA ASP A 496 37.43 16.35 9.03
C ASP A 496 36.26 15.68 8.29
N ARG A 497 35.23 15.29 9.04
CA ARG A 497 34.03 14.69 8.45
C ARG A 497 33.21 15.70 7.68
N ARG A 498 33.09 16.93 8.16
CA ARG A 498 32.43 18.02 7.44
C ARG A 498 33.11 18.25 6.10
N SER A 499 34.44 18.37 6.09
CA SER A 499 35.22 18.54 4.87
C SER A 499 35.04 17.37 3.90
N LYS A 500 35.16 16.11 4.36
CA LYS A 500 34.95 14.90 3.55
C LYS A 500 33.54 14.81 2.97
N CYS A 501 32.54 15.24 3.73
CA CYS A 501 31.13 15.27 3.31
C CYS A 501 30.80 16.50 2.47
N LYS A 502 31.74 17.43 2.25
CA LYS A 502 31.53 18.66 1.49
C LYS A 502 30.35 19.48 1.99
N ILE A 503 30.23 19.61 3.31
CA ILE A 503 29.24 20.51 3.91
C ILE A 503 29.70 21.94 3.62
N PRO A 504 28.85 22.87 3.18
CA PRO A 504 29.19 24.26 2.97
C PRO A 504 29.86 24.89 4.21
N ASP A 505 30.89 25.69 4.02
CA ASP A 505 31.67 26.29 5.11
C ASP A 505 30.85 27.29 5.93
N ASP A 506 29.86 27.93 5.32
CA ASP A 506 28.92 28.87 5.91
C ASP A 506 27.77 28.18 6.65
N ALA A 507 27.68 26.83 6.58
CA ALA A 507 26.64 26.09 7.27
C ALA A 507 26.78 26.23 8.80
N THR A 508 25.73 26.70 9.44
CA THR A 508 25.59 26.83 10.90
C THR A 508 24.58 25.84 11.45
N PHE A 509 24.70 25.58 12.76
CA PHE A 509 23.72 24.72 13.42
C PHE A 509 22.34 25.38 13.42
N LYS A 510 21.34 24.63 12.96
CA LYS A 510 19.91 24.98 13.02
C LYS A 510 19.09 23.82 13.54
N THR A 511 18.10 24.12 14.34
CA THR A 511 17.10 23.13 14.79
C THR A 511 16.19 22.73 13.62
N LYS A 512 15.51 21.58 13.73
CA LYS A 512 14.51 21.18 12.70
C LYS A 512 13.43 22.25 12.49
N PRO A 513 12.85 22.87 13.53
CA PRO A 513 11.91 23.98 13.40
C PRO A 513 12.47 25.17 12.60
N GLN A 514 13.71 25.60 12.88
CA GLN A 514 14.37 26.71 12.17
C GLN A 514 14.59 26.37 10.69
N LEU A 515 15.01 25.14 10.37
CA LEU A 515 15.12 24.66 8.98
C LEU A 515 13.76 24.69 8.25
N ALA A 516 12.70 24.28 8.96
CA ALA A 516 11.34 24.28 8.42
C ALA A 516 10.85 25.68 8.09
N VAL A 517 11.02 26.64 9.00
CA VAL A 517 10.60 28.05 8.78
C VAL A 517 11.29 28.65 7.56
N GLU A 518 12.60 28.45 7.41
CA GLU A 518 13.34 28.95 6.26
C GLU A 518 12.80 28.40 4.93
N MET A 519 12.44 27.12 4.90
CA MET A 519 11.85 26.50 3.70
C MET A 519 10.45 27.03 3.44
N VAL A 520 9.62 27.14 4.49
CA VAL A 520 8.24 27.65 4.38
C VAL A 520 8.24 29.07 3.84
N ASN A 521 9.05 29.96 4.42
CA ASN A 521 9.15 31.36 3.98
C ASN A 521 9.57 31.47 2.52
N LYS A 522 10.61 30.72 2.10
CA LYS A 522 11.04 30.67 0.69
C LYS A 522 9.96 30.16 -0.27
N ILE A 523 9.16 29.17 0.15
CA ILE A 523 8.07 28.66 -0.67
C ILE A 523 6.94 29.69 -0.74
N TYR A 524 6.59 30.31 0.38
CA TYR A 524 5.56 31.35 0.46
C TYR A 524 5.92 32.58 -0.38
N GLU A 525 7.15 33.09 -0.26
CA GLU A 525 7.69 34.22 -1.03
C GLU A 525 7.76 33.92 -2.54
N SER A 526 7.83 32.66 -2.96
CA SER A 526 7.87 32.29 -4.39
C SER A 526 6.54 32.48 -5.11
N ASP A 527 5.45 32.57 -4.39
CA ASP A 527 4.04 32.65 -4.88
C ASP A 527 3.63 31.54 -5.87
N LEU A 528 4.42 30.46 -5.91
CA LEU A 528 4.15 29.33 -6.81
C LEU A 528 3.05 28.40 -6.29
N PHE A 529 2.85 28.35 -4.97
CA PHE A 529 1.96 27.40 -4.30
C PHE A 529 0.94 28.11 -3.42
N PRO A 530 -0.21 28.48 -3.96
CA PRO A 530 -1.26 29.09 -3.17
C PRO A 530 -1.61 28.22 -1.96
N ALA A 531 -1.43 28.74 -0.76
CA ALA A 531 -1.77 28.05 0.48
C ALA A 531 -2.20 29.05 1.55
N LYS A 532 -3.41 28.88 2.04
CA LYS A 532 -3.90 29.60 3.21
C LYS A 532 -3.48 28.94 4.52
N TRP A 533 -3.12 27.65 4.47
CA TRP A 533 -2.91 26.81 5.63
C TRP A 533 -1.57 26.07 5.59
N ILE A 534 -0.99 25.91 6.78
CA ILE A 534 0.13 24.99 7.02
C ILE A 534 -0.22 24.01 8.15
N THR A 535 0.14 22.75 7.98
CA THR A 535 0.00 21.69 8.98
C THR A 535 1.34 21.15 9.39
N CYS A 536 1.48 20.74 10.65
CA CYS A 536 2.72 20.14 11.15
C CYS A 536 2.45 19.13 12.29
N ASP A 537 3.47 18.31 12.59
CA ASP A 537 3.45 17.41 13.74
C ASP A 537 3.85 18.12 15.06
N THR A 538 3.89 17.37 16.15
CA THR A 538 4.20 17.90 17.49
C THR A 538 5.61 18.47 17.63
N ILE A 539 6.58 18.08 16.79
CA ILE A 539 7.95 18.62 16.82
C ILE A 539 7.95 20.10 16.44
N PHE A 540 7.18 20.43 15.42
CA PHE A 540 7.04 21.79 14.89
C PHE A 540 5.93 22.55 15.64
N GLY A 541 4.78 21.91 15.88
CA GLY A 541 3.63 22.52 16.52
C GLY A 541 3.85 22.98 17.96
N ASN A 542 4.77 22.36 18.68
CA ASN A 542 5.15 22.76 20.04
C ASN A 542 6.39 23.69 20.09
N SER A 543 6.85 24.18 18.93
CA SER A 543 8.05 25.03 18.83
C SER A 543 7.70 26.47 18.56
N PRO A 544 7.96 27.40 19.51
CA PRO A 544 7.84 28.82 19.24
C PRO A 544 8.70 29.30 18.07
N ASP A 545 9.91 28.75 17.91
CA ASP A 545 10.80 29.06 16.79
C ASP A 545 10.15 28.81 15.43
N PHE A 546 9.20 27.88 15.37
CA PHE A 546 8.45 27.61 14.13
C PHE A 546 7.21 28.47 14.04
N ILE A 547 6.32 28.37 15.03
CA ILE A 547 4.98 28.99 14.97
C ILE A 547 5.03 30.54 14.87
N ASP A 548 5.96 31.18 15.62
CA ASP A 548 6.03 32.65 15.67
C ASP A 548 6.76 33.28 14.46
N ASN A 549 7.45 32.47 13.67
CA ASN A 549 8.20 32.94 12.49
C ASN A 549 7.56 32.51 11.16
N LEU A 550 6.34 31.98 11.19
CA LEU A 550 5.54 31.76 9.99
C LEU A 550 5.03 33.10 9.41
N PRO A 551 4.80 33.18 8.07
CA PRO A 551 4.13 34.36 7.47
C PRO A 551 2.80 34.67 8.17
N GLU A 552 2.50 35.93 8.40
CA GLU A 552 1.31 36.36 9.17
C GLU A 552 -0.01 35.88 8.56
N GLU A 553 -0.10 35.86 7.25
CA GLU A 553 -1.31 35.44 6.51
C GLU A 553 -1.47 33.92 6.46
N LEU A 554 -0.43 33.17 6.81
CA LEU A 554 -0.47 31.70 6.78
C LEU A 554 -1.05 31.16 8.08
N LEU A 555 -2.25 30.60 8.00
CA LEU A 555 -2.89 29.96 9.13
C LEU A 555 -2.23 28.63 9.46
N TYR A 556 -1.88 28.41 10.72
CA TYR A 556 -1.37 27.10 11.14
C TYR A 556 -2.46 26.21 11.72
N PHE A 557 -2.27 24.90 11.50
CA PHE A 557 -3.03 23.82 12.13
C PHE A 557 -2.02 22.80 12.67
N ALA A 558 -1.60 23.02 13.91
CA ALA A 558 -0.43 22.40 14.51
C ALA A 558 -0.82 21.29 15.48
N GLU A 559 -0.33 20.06 15.27
CA GLU A 559 -0.49 18.97 16.24
C GLU A 559 0.37 19.28 17.48
N VAL A 560 -0.21 19.16 18.67
CA VAL A 560 0.45 19.45 19.95
C VAL A 560 0.32 18.29 20.92
N PRO A 561 1.25 18.16 21.91
CA PRO A 561 1.16 17.13 22.92
C PRO A 561 -0.10 17.27 23.79
N CYS A 562 -0.66 16.14 24.23
CA CYS A 562 -1.87 16.12 25.07
C CYS A 562 -1.72 16.79 26.44
N ASN A 563 -0.48 16.99 26.90
CA ASN A 563 -0.13 17.69 28.15
C ASN A 563 0.16 19.18 27.96
N THR A 564 -0.07 19.74 26.76
CA THR A 564 0.01 21.19 26.53
C THR A 564 -1.00 21.90 27.43
N HIS A 565 -0.56 23.03 28.02
CA HIS A 565 -1.32 23.80 28.99
C HIS A 565 -1.91 25.06 28.34
N VAL A 566 -3.19 25.30 28.59
CA VAL A 566 -3.94 26.46 28.10
C VAL A 566 -4.89 27.01 29.18
N TRP A 567 -5.43 28.19 28.97
CA TRP A 567 -6.61 28.67 29.71
C TRP A 567 -7.87 28.58 28.85
N ARG A 568 -8.99 28.22 29.45
CA ARG A 568 -10.30 28.29 28.78
C ARG A 568 -10.75 29.70 28.50
N ASN A 569 -10.45 30.63 29.41
CA ASN A 569 -10.73 32.05 29.31
C ASN A 569 -9.47 32.83 29.65
N ARG A 570 -9.27 33.99 29.03
CA ARG A 570 -8.12 34.85 29.25
C ARG A 570 -8.02 35.31 30.71
N PRO A 571 -7.02 34.92 31.48
CA PRO A 571 -6.81 35.39 32.85
C PRO A 571 -6.35 36.84 32.83
N LYS A 572 -6.70 37.59 33.90
CA LYS A 572 -6.24 38.95 34.09
C LYS A 572 -4.80 38.98 34.59
N THR A 573 -4.05 39.92 34.09
CA THR A 573 -2.65 40.14 34.45
C THR A 573 -2.44 41.52 35.07
N ARG A 574 -1.37 41.69 35.87
CA ARG A 574 -0.96 42.98 36.42
C ARG A 574 0.56 43.07 36.52
N VAL A 575 1.10 44.25 36.42
CA VAL A 575 2.45 44.52 36.96
C VAL A 575 2.30 44.72 38.46
N PRO A 576 3.01 43.92 39.29
CA PRO A 576 2.88 44.09 40.76
C PRO A 576 3.18 45.51 41.20
N ALA A 577 2.43 46.01 42.20
CA ALA A 577 2.72 47.32 42.80
C ALA A 577 4.12 47.32 43.43
N TYR A 578 4.80 48.44 43.31
CA TYR A 578 6.09 48.64 43.94
C TYR A 578 5.96 48.65 45.49
N SER A 579 6.65 47.75 46.13
CA SER A 579 6.61 47.60 47.61
C SER A 579 7.46 48.60 48.39
N GLY A 580 8.08 49.57 47.71
CA GLY A 580 8.96 50.55 48.30
C GLY A 580 10.39 50.03 48.56
N LYS A 581 10.69 48.75 48.33
CA LYS A 581 12.02 48.15 48.51
C LYS A 581 12.48 47.43 47.25
N GLY A 582 13.73 47.60 46.89
CA GLY A 582 14.35 46.95 45.73
C GLY A 582 14.03 47.60 44.37
N ARG A 583 14.26 46.85 43.28
CA ARG A 583 13.96 47.33 41.92
C ARG A 583 12.47 47.31 41.65
N ARG A 584 11.92 48.36 41.01
CA ARG A 584 10.51 48.41 40.61
C ARG A 584 10.16 47.19 39.72
N PRO A 585 9.06 46.48 40.02
CA PRO A 585 8.58 45.40 39.16
C PRO A 585 8.27 45.91 37.76
N THR A 586 8.81 45.22 36.75
CA THR A 586 8.53 45.52 35.33
C THR A 586 7.85 44.35 34.65
N LYS A 587 7.92 43.15 35.25
CA LYS A 587 7.35 41.93 34.69
C LYS A 587 5.89 41.77 35.06
N THR A 588 5.07 41.52 34.10
CA THR A 588 3.68 41.15 34.25
C THR A 588 3.53 39.82 34.95
N LYS A 589 2.54 39.68 35.84
CA LYS A 589 2.16 38.42 36.51
C LYS A 589 0.65 38.25 36.48
N LEU A 590 0.17 37.02 36.66
CA LEU A 590 -1.25 36.77 36.87
C LEU A 590 -1.74 37.51 38.10
N LYS A 591 -2.99 37.98 38.10
CA LYS A 591 -3.69 38.47 39.30
C LYS A 591 -3.97 37.30 40.25
N ASP A 592 -4.06 37.59 41.52
CA ASP A 592 -4.44 36.61 42.50
C ASP A 592 -5.88 36.12 42.27
N GLY A 593 -6.17 34.86 42.40
CA GLY A 593 -7.48 34.26 42.19
C GLY A 593 -7.87 33.96 40.75
N GLU A 594 -7.00 34.24 39.77
CA GLU A 594 -7.24 33.87 38.37
C GLU A 594 -7.23 32.35 38.16
N PRO A 595 -7.95 31.84 37.12
CA PRO A 595 -8.03 30.41 36.84
C PRO A 595 -6.65 29.79 36.57
N LYS A 596 -6.47 28.55 37.00
CA LYS A 596 -5.24 27.79 36.76
C LYS A 596 -5.21 27.26 35.28
N LEU A 597 -4.00 27.04 34.81
CA LEU A 597 -3.75 26.34 33.56
C LEU A 597 -4.35 24.93 33.58
N GLU A 598 -4.95 24.53 32.49
CA GLU A 598 -5.46 23.18 32.30
C GLU A 598 -4.71 22.47 31.15
N GLU A 599 -4.46 21.19 31.34
CA GLU A 599 -3.92 20.36 30.27
C GLU A 599 -4.99 20.02 29.22
N LEU A 600 -4.65 20.03 27.95
CA LEU A 600 -5.58 19.72 26.85
C LEU A 600 -6.29 18.37 27.04
N LYS A 601 -5.58 17.36 27.56
CA LYS A 601 -6.19 16.04 27.84
C LYS A 601 -7.28 16.07 28.91
N LYS A 602 -7.28 17.06 29.83
CA LYS A 602 -8.35 17.26 30.82
C LYS A 602 -9.55 17.93 30.15
N ILE A 603 -9.30 18.96 29.34
CA ILE A 603 -10.33 19.64 28.58
C ILE A 603 -11.04 18.68 27.63
N ALA A 604 -10.30 17.77 26.97
CA ALA A 604 -10.86 16.78 26.07
C ALA A 604 -11.85 15.79 26.71
N LYS A 605 -11.84 15.67 28.04
CA LYS A 605 -12.76 14.82 28.81
C LYS A 605 -13.99 15.57 29.31
N ASP A 606 -14.10 16.85 29.01
CA ASP A 606 -15.22 17.68 29.47
C ASP A 606 -16.51 17.23 28.76
N PRO A 607 -17.57 16.84 29.53
CA PRO A 607 -18.84 16.43 28.96
C PRO A 607 -19.56 17.53 28.17
N SER A 608 -19.21 18.80 28.39
CA SER A 608 -19.80 19.94 27.69
C SER A 608 -19.29 20.14 26.26
N LEU A 609 -18.22 19.43 25.85
CA LEU A 609 -17.70 19.49 24.50
C LEU A 609 -18.70 18.92 23.50
N SER A 610 -19.05 19.72 22.50
CA SER A 610 -19.89 19.28 21.40
C SER A 610 -19.07 18.49 20.39
N TRP A 611 -19.30 17.18 20.33
CA TRP A 611 -18.66 16.30 19.38
C TRP A 611 -19.53 16.08 18.14
N GLU A 612 -18.94 16.26 16.99
CA GLU A 612 -19.56 15.93 15.69
C GLU A 612 -18.90 14.70 15.10
N THR A 613 -19.71 13.81 14.51
CA THR A 613 -19.20 12.66 13.76
C THR A 613 -19.13 13.02 12.29
N VAL A 614 -17.95 12.86 11.68
CA VAL A 614 -17.70 13.22 10.29
C VAL A 614 -17.08 12.06 9.54
N ILE A 615 -17.38 11.95 8.26
CA ILE A 615 -16.69 11.07 7.33
C ILE A 615 -15.56 11.89 6.71
N LEU A 616 -14.33 11.48 6.97
CA LEU A 616 -13.15 12.21 6.53
C LEU A 616 -12.82 11.88 5.07
N ASP A 617 -12.90 10.61 4.70
CA ASP A 617 -12.49 10.10 3.40
C ASP A 617 -13.07 8.69 3.18
N GLU A 618 -13.10 8.23 1.92
CA GLU A 618 -13.35 6.82 1.57
C GLU A 618 -12.04 6.02 1.63
N GLY A 619 -11.84 5.27 2.68
CA GLY A 619 -10.67 4.40 2.80
C GLY A 619 -10.83 3.09 2.05
N ALA A 620 -9.74 2.38 1.80
CA ALA A 620 -9.76 1.02 1.21
C ALA A 620 -10.56 -0.01 2.04
N LYS A 621 -10.91 0.32 3.29
CA LYS A 621 -11.68 -0.51 4.22
C LYS A 621 -13.06 0.08 4.54
N GLY A 622 -13.50 1.11 3.82
CA GLY A 622 -14.73 1.88 4.05
C GLY A 622 -14.45 3.31 4.51
N PRO A 623 -15.51 4.12 4.77
CA PRO A 623 -15.35 5.48 5.16
C PRO A 623 -14.50 5.60 6.42
N VAL A 624 -13.55 6.53 6.37
CA VAL A 624 -12.74 6.91 7.53
C VAL A 624 -13.58 7.87 8.38
N VAL A 625 -14.09 7.36 9.49
CA VAL A 625 -14.95 8.14 10.40
C VAL A 625 -14.10 8.71 11.54
N ALA A 626 -14.35 9.95 11.92
CA ALA A 626 -13.80 10.53 13.12
C ALA A 626 -14.86 11.33 13.89
N LYS A 627 -14.64 11.48 15.19
CA LYS A 627 -15.32 12.48 16.00
C LYS A 627 -14.43 13.70 16.11
N ILE A 628 -14.98 14.87 15.89
CA ILE A 628 -14.29 16.15 15.99
C ILE A 628 -14.99 17.05 17.02
N ALA A 629 -14.21 17.85 17.70
CA ALA A 629 -14.70 18.91 18.59
C ALA A 629 -13.74 20.09 18.53
N ARG A 630 -14.22 21.30 18.83
CA ARG A 630 -13.37 22.49 18.96
C ARG A 630 -13.84 23.41 20.07
N LEU A 631 -12.88 24.13 20.64
CA LEU A 631 -13.10 25.11 21.71
C LEU A 631 -12.11 26.26 21.55
N ARG A 632 -12.54 27.50 21.80
CA ARG A 632 -11.61 28.63 21.92
C ARG A 632 -10.85 28.52 23.25
N VAL A 633 -9.55 28.72 23.19
CA VAL A 633 -8.64 28.71 24.34
C VAL A 633 -7.61 29.82 24.21
N VAL A 634 -6.91 30.10 25.30
CA VAL A 634 -5.79 31.05 25.33
C VAL A 634 -4.51 30.27 25.58
N GLU A 635 -3.56 30.40 24.68
CA GLU A 635 -2.24 29.79 24.81
C GLU A 635 -1.50 30.33 26.04
N SER A 636 -0.64 29.47 26.61
CA SER A 636 0.26 29.85 27.66
C SER A 636 1.69 29.97 27.16
N ARG A 637 2.29 31.14 27.37
CA ARG A 637 3.70 31.34 27.10
C ARG A 637 4.39 31.87 28.37
N ASP A 638 5.39 31.15 28.84
CA ASP A 638 6.10 31.45 30.09
C ASP A 638 5.18 31.65 31.32
N GLY A 639 4.05 30.94 31.34
CA GLY A 639 3.06 31.04 32.41
C GLY A 639 2.17 32.27 32.33
N LEU A 640 2.18 33.02 31.22
CA LEU A 640 1.33 34.18 30.97
C LEU A 640 0.40 33.92 29.75
N PRO A 641 -0.75 34.57 29.71
CA PRO A 641 -1.68 34.43 28.60
C PRO A 641 -1.11 35.09 27.33
N ASP A 642 -1.09 34.33 26.24
CA ASP A 642 -0.63 34.77 24.93
C ASP A 642 -1.82 34.89 23.94
N LYS A 643 -1.76 34.29 22.79
CA LYS A 643 -2.76 34.39 21.71
C LYS A 643 -4.01 33.55 22.03
N GLU A 644 -5.16 34.01 21.53
CA GLU A 644 -6.36 33.20 21.49
C GLU A 644 -6.34 32.33 20.25
N CYS A 645 -6.60 31.06 20.43
CA CYS A 645 -6.55 30.08 19.35
C CYS A 645 -7.70 29.06 19.44
N TRP A 646 -7.89 28.30 18.37
CA TRP A 646 -8.75 27.13 18.41
C TRP A 646 -7.97 25.95 18.97
N PHE A 647 -8.52 25.31 19.98
CA PHE A 647 -8.21 23.95 20.37
C PHE A 647 -9.14 23.03 19.57
N PHE A 648 -8.57 22.18 18.71
CA PHE A 648 -9.28 21.23 17.88
C PHE A 648 -8.92 19.81 18.24
N LEU A 649 -9.92 18.94 18.31
CA LEU A 649 -9.83 17.55 18.69
C LEU A 649 -10.29 16.66 17.56
N ARG A 650 -9.50 15.60 17.29
CA ARG A 650 -9.91 14.51 16.41
C ARG A 650 -9.77 13.18 17.13
N SER A 651 -10.87 12.49 17.37
CA SER A 651 -10.88 11.15 17.96
C SER A 651 -11.28 10.10 16.92
N CYS A 652 -10.52 9.02 16.85
CA CYS A 652 -10.83 7.88 16.00
C CYS A 652 -11.70 6.89 16.79
N PRO A 653 -12.97 6.64 16.39
CA PRO A 653 -13.85 5.71 17.11
C PRO A 653 -13.31 4.27 17.15
N ASP A 654 -12.59 3.85 16.11
CA ASP A 654 -12.10 2.47 15.98
C ASP A 654 -10.93 2.15 16.90
N THR A 655 -10.04 3.14 17.13
CA THR A 655 -8.82 2.96 17.94
C THR A 655 -8.90 3.61 19.31
N GLY A 656 -9.84 4.54 19.50
CA GLY A 656 -9.93 5.39 20.68
C GLY A 656 -8.83 6.45 20.76
N GLU A 657 -7.96 6.55 19.74
CA GLU A 657 -6.89 7.53 19.69
C GLU A 657 -7.47 8.94 19.50
N THR A 658 -7.03 9.88 20.35
CA THR A 658 -7.40 11.29 20.23
C THR A 658 -6.15 12.12 19.96
N LYS A 659 -6.20 12.94 18.91
CA LYS A 659 -5.17 13.92 18.54
C LYS A 659 -5.62 15.33 18.86
N TYR A 660 -4.65 16.15 19.22
CA TYR A 660 -4.81 17.49 19.78
C TYR A 660 -4.14 18.50 18.86
N PHE A 661 -4.85 19.56 18.49
CA PHE A 661 -4.33 20.58 17.60
C PHE A 661 -4.62 21.98 18.14
N LEU A 662 -3.72 22.92 17.87
CA LEU A 662 -3.92 24.35 18.03
C LEU A 662 -3.92 25.05 16.68
N SER A 663 -4.71 26.12 16.55
CA SER A 663 -4.79 26.88 15.30
C SER A 663 -5.12 28.34 15.54
N ASN A 664 -4.40 29.26 14.84
CA ASN A 664 -4.63 30.69 14.85
C ASN A 664 -5.81 31.14 13.94
N ALA A 665 -6.58 30.21 13.41
CA ALA A 665 -7.72 30.54 12.57
C ALA A 665 -8.72 31.49 13.26
N SER A 666 -9.35 32.34 12.47
CA SER A 666 -10.38 33.30 12.96
C SER A 666 -11.56 32.57 13.62
N VAL A 667 -12.31 33.28 14.46
CA VAL A 667 -13.51 32.73 15.12
C VAL A 667 -14.56 32.25 14.13
N ASP A 668 -14.65 32.91 12.96
CA ASP A 668 -15.63 32.62 11.91
C ASP A 668 -15.23 31.45 10.99
N THR A 669 -14.02 30.87 11.16
CA THR A 669 -13.57 29.76 10.32
C THR A 669 -14.49 28.55 10.49
N PRO A 670 -15.08 28.02 9.40
CA PRO A 670 -15.97 26.87 9.48
C PRO A 670 -15.25 25.63 10.02
N ILE A 671 -15.96 24.81 10.81
CA ILE A 671 -15.39 23.56 11.35
C ILE A 671 -15.02 22.58 10.23
N ASP A 672 -15.77 22.58 9.12
CA ASP A 672 -15.52 21.75 7.96
C ASP A 672 -14.18 22.12 7.28
N GLU A 673 -13.83 23.40 7.20
CA GLU A 673 -12.54 23.86 6.68
C GLU A 673 -11.39 23.37 7.57
N MET A 674 -11.51 23.54 8.88
CA MET A 674 -10.51 23.04 9.83
C MET A 674 -10.36 21.53 9.78
N THR A 675 -11.49 20.82 9.64
CA THR A 675 -11.49 19.36 9.51
C THR A 675 -10.79 18.91 8.23
N ARG A 676 -11.05 19.57 7.10
CA ARG A 676 -10.34 19.33 5.84
C ARG A 676 -8.83 19.51 6.01
N VAL A 677 -8.41 20.60 6.64
CA VAL A 677 -6.99 20.89 6.87
C VAL A 677 -6.35 19.86 7.80
N CYS A 678 -7.05 19.44 8.87
CA CYS A 678 -6.59 18.38 9.76
C CYS A 678 -6.24 17.08 9.03
N ILE A 679 -7.02 16.74 7.99
CA ILE A 679 -6.81 15.52 7.21
C ILE A 679 -5.63 15.69 6.25
N LEU A 680 -5.45 16.88 5.68
CA LEU A 680 -4.44 17.18 4.68
C LEU A 680 -2.99 17.20 5.23
N ARG A 681 -2.78 16.96 6.53
CA ARG A 681 -1.47 16.63 7.10
C ARG A 681 -0.97 15.23 6.69
N TRP A 682 -1.88 14.27 6.57
CA TRP A 682 -1.52 12.87 6.29
C TRP A 682 -0.85 12.61 4.93
N PRO A 683 -1.14 13.33 3.83
CA PRO A 683 -0.51 13.11 2.53
C PRO A 683 1.02 13.19 2.53
N ILE A 684 1.66 13.99 3.38
CA ILE A 684 3.13 14.03 3.46
C ILE A 684 3.70 12.68 3.93
N GLU A 685 3.02 12.02 4.87
CA GLU A 685 3.39 10.67 5.32
C GLU A 685 3.26 9.65 4.18
N GLN A 686 2.26 9.82 3.32
CA GLN A 686 2.08 9.00 2.12
C GLN A 686 3.20 9.26 1.09
N CYS A 687 3.64 10.51 0.90
CA CYS A 687 4.82 10.83 0.08
C CYS A 687 6.06 10.07 0.59
N PHE A 688 6.30 10.06 1.91
CA PHE A 688 7.43 9.31 2.48
C PHE A 688 7.29 7.80 2.28
N LYS A 689 6.10 7.26 2.46
CA LYS A 689 5.83 5.84 2.27
C LYS A 689 6.05 5.40 0.82
N GLU A 690 5.54 6.18 -0.13
CA GLU A 690 5.74 5.92 -1.57
C GLU A 690 7.21 6.13 -1.96
N GLY A 691 7.83 7.22 -1.51
CA GLY A 691 9.24 7.51 -1.73
C GLY A 691 10.16 6.39 -1.25
N LYS A 692 9.99 5.93 -0.01
CA LYS A 692 10.82 4.88 0.58
C LYS A 692 10.56 3.48 -0.01
N ASN A 693 9.30 3.15 -0.30
CA ASN A 693 8.94 1.80 -0.73
C ASN A 693 8.95 1.61 -2.25
N LYS A 694 8.81 2.69 -3.03
CA LYS A 694 8.62 2.62 -4.48
C LYS A 694 9.74 3.28 -5.29
N ILE A 695 10.36 4.35 -4.75
CA ILE A 695 11.24 5.24 -5.50
C ILE A 695 12.67 5.26 -4.93
N GLY A 696 12.94 4.45 -3.89
CA GLY A 696 14.28 4.33 -3.33
C GLY A 696 14.77 5.53 -2.53
N MET A 697 13.88 6.34 -1.97
CA MET A 697 14.20 7.53 -1.17
C MET A 697 15.19 7.25 -0.01
N GLY A 698 15.23 5.99 0.49
CA GLY A 698 16.15 5.56 1.54
C GLY A 698 17.31 4.68 1.08
N ASP A 699 17.39 4.33 -0.21
CA ASP A 699 18.28 3.29 -0.72
C ASP A 699 19.68 3.80 -1.10
N TYR A 700 19.91 5.10 -1.03
CA TYR A 700 21.17 5.73 -1.40
C TYR A 700 22.33 5.34 -0.48
N GLU A 701 23.54 5.29 -1.07
CA GLU A 701 24.80 4.94 -0.40
C GLU A 701 25.85 6.07 -0.39
N HIS A 702 25.59 7.14 -1.11
CA HIS A 702 26.47 8.31 -1.15
C HIS A 702 26.54 9.00 0.23
N ARG A 703 27.66 9.76 0.44
CA ARG A 703 27.99 10.30 1.75
C ARG A 703 28.01 11.83 1.82
N SER A 704 28.09 12.52 0.65
CA SER A 704 28.26 13.98 0.62
C SER A 704 26.92 14.72 0.74
N TRP A 705 27.01 15.98 1.18
CA TRP A 705 25.91 16.93 1.26
C TRP A 705 25.19 17.13 -0.08
N GLU A 706 25.97 17.41 -1.12
CA GLU A 706 25.43 17.67 -2.45
C GLU A 706 24.72 16.44 -3.03
N ALA A 707 25.32 15.25 -2.87
CA ALA A 707 24.72 14.01 -3.37
C ALA A 707 23.39 13.67 -2.68
N TRP A 708 23.27 13.98 -1.39
CA TRP A 708 21.99 13.81 -0.68
C TRP A 708 20.91 14.74 -1.25
N ASN A 709 21.27 16.03 -1.47
CA ASN A 709 20.34 16.99 -2.05
C ASN A 709 19.92 16.62 -3.48
N ARG A 710 20.85 16.15 -4.30
CA ARG A 710 20.61 15.68 -5.67
C ARG A 710 19.66 14.48 -5.68
N HIS A 711 19.98 13.47 -4.88
CA HIS A 711 19.13 12.27 -4.76
C HIS A 711 17.69 12.62 -4.39
N MET A 712 17.51 13.45 -3.35
CA MET A 712 16.15 13.84 -2.91
C MET A 712 15.41 14.62 -3.99
N THR A 713 16.10 15.49 -4.76
CA THR A 713 15.49 16.18 -5.91
C THR A 713 15.01 15.18 -6.98
N PHE A 714 15.83 14.17 -7.33
CA PHE A 714 15.41 13.14 -8.28
C PHE A 714 14.22 12.30 -7.75
N VAL A 715 14.18 12.02 -6.45
CA VAL A 715 13.03 11.35 -5.82
C VAL A 715 11.75 12.19 -5.99
N PHE A 716 11.84 13.51 -5.78
CA PHE A 716 10.68 14.41 -5.96
C PHE A 716 10.24 14.48 -7.42
N ILE A 717 11.18 14.56 -8.37
CA ILE A 717 10.88 14.52 -9.80
C ILE A 717 10.20 13.21 -10.18
N ALA A 718 10.66 12.07 -9.63
CA ALA A 718 10.00 10.77 -9.85
C ALA A 718 8.57 10.74 -9.29
N GLN A 719 8.33 11.30 -8.11
CA GLN A 719 6.98 11.43 -7.54
C GLN A 719 6.07 12.29 -8.41
N LEU A 720 6.57 13.43 -8.90
CA LEU A 720 5.84 14.32 -9.80
C LEU A 720 5.47 13.62 -11.11
N PHE A 721 6.41 12.88 -11.72
CA PHE A 721 6.12 12.11 -12.94
C PHE A 721 5.02 11.08 -12.71
N LEU A 722 5.09 10.32 -11.62
CA LEU A 722 4.05 9.34 -11.27
C LEU A 722 2.68 10.00 -11.04
N LEU A 723 2.64 11.19 -10.46
CA LEU A 723 1.41 11.96 -10.31
C LEU A 723 0.85 12.41 -11.66
N ARG A 724 1.69 12.94 -12.58
CA ARG A 724 1.29 13.29 -13.94
C ARG A 724 0.72 12.10 -14.71
N LEU A 725 1.34 10.93 -14.59
CA LEU A 725 0.81 9.70 -15.18
C LEU A 725 -0.56 9.34 -14.60
N ARG A 726 -0.75 9.46 -13.29
CA ARG A 726 -2.07 9.24 -12.67
C ARG A 726 -3.13 10.16 -13.27
N HIS A 727 -2.83 11.44 -13.45
CA HIS A 727 -3.77 12.39 -14.08
C HIS A 727 -4.07 12.03 -15.53
N LYS A 728 -3.05 11.66 -16.31
CA LYS A 728 -3.20 11.32 -17.74
C LYS A 728 -4.03 10.06 -17.93
N PHE A 729 -3.79 9.02 -17.15
CA PHE A 729 -4.47 7.73 -17.32
C PHE A 729 -5.80 7.62 -16.60
N LYS A 730 -6.08 8.45 -15.58
CA LYS A 730 -7.38 8.51 -14.93
C LYS A 730 -8.49 8.96 -15.88
N LYS A 731 -8.19 9.87 -16.79
CA LYS A 731 -9.14 10.33 -17.82
C LYS A 731 -9.54 9.24 -18.83
N LYS A 732 -8.69 8.23 -19.05
CA LYS A 732 -9.00 7.10 -19.98
C LYS A 732 -9.97 6.07 -19.39
N HIS A 733 -10.13 6.01 -18.06
CA HIS A 733 -11.02 5.05 -17.40
C HIS A 733 -12.38 5.64 -16.98
N LEU A 734 -12.60 6.95 -17.21
CA LEU A 734 -13.87 7.64 -16.95
C LEU A 734 -14.73 7.77 -18.22
N LEU A 735 -14.23 7.33 -19.38
CA LEU A 735 -14.97 7.16 -20.63
C LEU A 735 -15.22 5.67 -20.90
#